data_42f1963057806d74364bcdec3aa43044
#
_entry.id   42f1963057806d74364bcdec3aa43044
#
_cell.length_a   1.000
_cell.length_b   1.000
_cell.length_c   1.000
_cell.angle_alpha   90.00
_cell.angle_beta   90.00
_cell.angle_gamma   90.00
#
_symmetry.space_group_name_H-M   'P 1'
#
loop_
_entity.id
_entity.type
_entity.pdbx_description
1 polymer ?
#
loop_
_entity_poly.entity_id
_entity_poly.type
_entity_poly.pdbx_seq_one_letter_code
_entity_poly.pdbx_strand_id
1 'polypeptide(L)'
;VASSARRGGVRRNRDHPIGTSRTPFTIAQQENDMNQSNTHSAGKCPVMHGAHTVVATSNMEWWPKALNLDILHQHDTKTNPLGPGFDYREELKTLDVAALKNDLTALMTDSQDWWPADWGHYGGLMIRMAWHAAGTYRVADGRGGAGTGNQRFAPLNSWPDNANLDKARRLLWPIKKKYGNKISWADLIVLAGNVAYESMGLKTYGFSFGREDIWHPEKDIYWGSEKEWLGSTRYEGDNRESLENPLAAVQMGLIYVNPEGVNGKPDPLKTAHDVRVTFARMAMNDEETVALTAGGHTVGKAHGNGSATQLGPAPEGTDVEDQGLGWLNKTSRGIGRDTMTSGIEGAWTTHPTTWDNGYFHLLLNYEWELKKSPAGAWQWEPIGIKDEDRPVDVEDPSIRHNPIMTDADMAMKMDPAYRAISERFHRDPAYFSDVFARAWFKLTHRDMGPKARYIGPEVPKGDLIWQDPVPAGRTDYDVAAVKAKIAASGLTIAEMVATAWDSARTFRGSDKRGGANGARIRLAPQKDWEGNEPQRLAKVLRVLEEIAAGSGASVADVIVLAGNVGVERAAKAAGFDVTVPFAPGRGDATQAMTDVDSFAVLEPIHDGYRNWLKKDYAVSPEELMLDRTQLMGLTAHEMTALVGGLRVLGTNHGSTKHGVFTDREGVLTNDFFVNLTDMACTWVPVGNGLYEIRDRKTAAPRWTATRVDLVFGSNSVLRAYAEVYAQDDGRQKFVRDFVATWTKVMNADRFDLA
;
A
#
# COMPACT_ATOMS: atom_id res chain seq x y z
N VAL A 1 16.10 -41.49 -43.64
CA VAL A 1 17.23 -42.36 -43.92
C VAL A 1 17.77 -42.86 -42.60
N ALA A 2 17.76 -44.15 -42.53
CA ALA A 2 17.93 -45.00 -41.40
C ALA A 2 19.37 -45.19 -40.91
N SER A 3 19.42 -45.77 -39.75
CA SER A 3 20.20 -46.90 -39.20
C SER A 3 21.47 -46.49 -38.44
N SER A 4 21.93 -47.13 -37.42
CA SER A 4 21.68 -48.36 -36.69
C SER A 4 22.65 -48.46 -35.52
N ALA A 5 22.16 -48.94 -34.45
CA ALA A 5 22.72 -49.83 -33.43
C ALA A 5 24.24 -50.13 -33.38
N ARG A 6 24.80 -50.15 -32.15
CA ARG A 6 25.32 -51.42 -31.59
C ARG A 6 25.63 -51.30 -30.08
N ARG A 7 25.29 -52.38 -29.42
CA ARG A 7 25.47 -52.80 -28.02
C ARG A 7 26.95 -53.06 -27.68
N GLY A 8 27.22 -53.00 -26.41
CA GLY A 8 28.42 -53.57 -25.78
C GLY A 8 28.37 -53.28 -24.30
N GLY A 9 27.97 -54.14 -23.55
CA GLY A 9 27.94 -54.68 -22.29
C GLY A 9 29.26 -55.28 -21.84
N VAL A 10 29.60 -55.21 -20.55
CA VAL A 10 30.32 -56.24 -19.79
C VAL A 10 30.51 -55.77 -18.33
N ARG A 11 29.86 -56.50 -17.45
CA ARG A 11 30.30 -57.24 -16.24
C ARG A 11 30.58 -56.52 -14.91
N ARG A 12 29.85 -57.05 -13.95
CA ARG A 12 29.89 -57.13 -12.49
C ARG A 12 31.26 -57.48 -11.91
N ASN A 13 31.51 -56.95 -10.73
CA ASN A 13 31.85 -57.59 -9.42
C ASN A 13 32.61 -56.57 -8.55
N ARG A 14 32.36 -56.32 -7.28
CA ARG A 14 32.34 -57.20 -6.08
C ARG A 14 31.91 -56.44 -4.85
N ASP A 15 31.16 -57.09 -4.00
CA ASP A 15 30.74 -56.71 -2.66
C ASP A 15 31.90 -56.42 -1.69
N HIS A 16 31.68 -55.39 -0.83
CA HIS A 16 32.14 -55.41 0.54
C HIS A 16 31.15 -54.64 1.42
N PRO A 17 30.75 -55.17 2.58
CA PRO A 17 29.78 -54.53 3.47
C PRO A 17 30.48 -53.60 4.43
N ILE A 18 30.03 -52.33 4.47
CA ILE A 18 30.36 -51.42 5.56
C ILE A 18 29.08 -51.22 6.36
N GLY A 19 29.19 -51.62 7.64
CA GLY A 19 28.12 -51.62 8.59
C GLY A 19 27.59 -50.20 8.87
N THR A 20 26.28 -50.11 8.79
CA THR A 20 25.50 -48.97 9.20
C THR A 20 25.11 -49.05 10.66
N SER A 21 25.68 -48.25 11.52
CA SER A 21 25.02 -47.87 12.76
C SER A 21 24.59 -46.38 12.61
N ARG A 22 23.38 -46.17 12.20
CA ARG A 22 22.69 -44.88 12.33
C ARG A 22 21.83 -44.95 13.58
N THR A 23 22.28 -44.30 14.62
CA THR A 23 21.42 -43.85 15.73
C THR A 23 20.60 -42.66 15.27
N PRO A 24 19.29 -42.61 15.53
CA PRO A 24 18.48 -41.43 15.20
C PRO A 24 18.84 -40.32 16.19
N PHE A 25 19.28 -39.20 15.66
CA PHE A 25 19.39 -37.97 16.45
C PHE A 25 17.96 -37.45 16.70
N THR A 26 17.54 -37.52 17.94
CA THR A 26 16.31 -36.96 18.44
C THR A 26 16.53 -35.46 18.67
N ILE A 27 15.80 -34.62 17.94
CA ILE A 27 15.77 -33.13 18.04
C ILE A 27 15.11 -32.64 19.38
N ALA A 28 15.01 -33.49 20.38
CA ALA A 28 14.29 -33.18 21.63
C ALA A 28 15.18 -32.80 22.82
N GLN A 29 16.46 -32.61 22.64
CA GLN A 29 17.38 -32.33 23.80
C GLN A 29 18.17 -31.02 23.72
N GLN A 30 17.91 -30.15 22.73
CA GLN A 30 18.55 -28.82 22.66
C GLN A 30 17.64 -27.66 23.05
N GLU A 31 16.38 -27.89 23.36
CA GLU A 31 15.47 -26.82 23.80
C GLU A 31 15.51 -26.53 25.33
N ASN A 32 16.22 -27.33 26.12
CA ASN A 32 16.21 -27.17 27.58
C ASN A 32 17.44 -26.46 28.17
N ASP A 33 18.49 -26.18 27.39
CA ASP A 33 19.70 -25.54 27.93
C ASP A 33 19.81 -24.02 27.60
N MET A 34 18.86 -23.44 26.91
CA MET A 34 18.82 -21.98 26.66
C MET A 34 17.88 -21.18 27.58
N ASN A 35 17.31 -21.82 28.60
CA ASN A 35 16.34 -21.16 29.50
C ASN A 35 16.86 -20.89 30.92
N GLN A 36 18.18 -20.96 31.17
CA GLN A 36 18.74 -20.58 32.47
C GLN A 36 19.97 -19.68 32.27
N SER A 37 19.73 -18.42 32.07
CA SER A 37 20.51 -17.26 32.55
C SER A 37 20.14 -16.02 31.75
N ASN A 38 19.24 -15.23 32.29
CA ASN A 38 19.30 -13.76 32.27
C ASN A 38 18.00 -13.19 32.83
N THR A 39 17.85 -13.34 34.17
CA THR A 39 16.99 -12.42 34.93
C THR A 39 17.75 -11.11 35.14
N HIS A 40 17.83 -10.29 34.13
CA HIS A 40 17.96 -8.85 34.33
C HIS A 40 16.65 -8.22 33.86
N SER A 41 15.98 -7.55 34.81
CA SER A 41 14.83 -6.74 34.56
C SER A 41 15.20 -5.67 33.49
N ALA A 42 14.99 -6.00 32.23
CA ALA A 42 15.04 -5.04 31.16
C ALA A 42 13.86 -4.10 31.35
N GLY A 43 14.13 -2.88 31.71
CA GLY A 43 13.18 -1.79 31.59
C GLY A 43 12.62 -1.83 30.17
N LYS A 44 11.31 -1.80 30.06
CA LYS A 44 10.59 -1.76 28.78
C LYS A 44 10.95 -0.45 28.06
N CYS A 45 12.02 -0.46 27.29
CA CYS A 45 12.29 0.58 26.31
C CYS A 45 11.97 -0.01 24.92
N PRO A 46 10.88 0.41 24.26
CA PRO A 46 10.48 -0.10 22.95
C PRO A 46 11.50 0.17 21.83
N VAL A 47 12.46 1.05 22.10
CA VAL A 47 13.48 1.50 21.12
C VAL A 47 14.58 0.46 20.85
N MET A 48 14.61 -0.65 21.58
CA MET A 48 15.70 -1.63 21.48
C MET A 48 15.50 -2.71 20.41
N HIS A 49 14.52 -2.59 19.55
CA HIS A 49 14.20 -3.62 18.54
C HIS A 49 14.40 -3.20 17.09
N GLY A 50 14.98 -2.04 16.84
CA GLY A 50 15.36 -1.64 15.48
C GLY A 50 16.62 -2.36 14.99
N ALA A 51 16.73 -2.51 13.68
CA ALA A 51 17.83 -3.11 12.89
C ALA A 51 19.01 -3.68 13.70
N HIS A 52 18.85 -4.91 14.16
CA HIS A 52 19.70 -5.48 15.21
C HIS A 52 20.96 -6.13 14.67
N THR A 53 21.85 -5.31 14.20
CA THR A 53 23.22 -5.77 13.99
C THR A 53 24.02 -5.93 15.28
N VAL A 54 23.43 -5.55 16.43
CA VAL A 54 24.18 -5.36 17.69
C VAL A 54 24.43 -6.65 18.46
N VAL A 55 23.66 -7.70 18.21
CA VAL A 55 23.73 -8.94 19.02
C VAL A 55 24.04 -10.18 18.17
N ALA A 56 24.00 -10.06 16.85
CA ALA A 56 24.25 -11.19 15.97
C ALA A 56 25.75 -11.47 15.83
N THR A 57 26.15 -12.71 15.99
CA THR A 57 27.54 -13.16 15.92
C THR A 57 27.90 -13.73 14.55
N SER A 58 26.91 -13.94 13.66
CA SER A 58 27.11 -14.45 12.31
C SER A 58 26.26 -13.72 11.28
N ASN A 59 26.68 -13.76 9.99
CA ASN A 59 25.91 -13.18 8.89
C ASN A 59 24.51 -13.80 8.75
N MET A 60 24.35 -15.07 9.09
CA MET A 60 23.08 -15.78 9.03
C MET A 60 22.06 -15.25 10.04
N GLU A 61 22.53 -14.66 11.15
CA GLU A 61 21.67 -14.12 12.19
C GLU A 61 21.23 -12.68 11.93
N TRP A 62 22.12 -11.84 11.40
CA TRP A 62 21.81 -10.41 11.22
C TRP A 62 21.40 -10.02 9.81
N TRP A 63 21.90 -10.71 8.78
CA TRP A 63 21.64 -10.33 7.38
C TRP A 63 20.15 -10.21 7.03
N PRO A 64 19.27 -11.15 7.45
CA PRO A 64 17.84 -11.04 7.19
C PRO A 64 17.14 -9.89 7.94
N LYS A 65 17.82 -9.34 8.97
CA LYS A 65 17.31 -8.24 9.81
C LYS A 65 18.02 -6.91 9.53
N ALA A 66 18.93 -6.85 8.57
CA ALA A 66 19.55 -5.61 8.14
C ALA A 66 18.51 -4.69 7.48
N LEU A 67 18.77 -3.38 7.53
CA LEU A 67 17.94 -2.37 6.86
C LEU A 67 17.75 -2.75 5.37
N ASN A 68 16.50 -3.03 4.98
CA ASN A 68 16.17 -3.56 3.66
C ASN A 68 16.07 -2.44 2.62
N LEU A 69 17.20 -2.00 2.08
CA LEU A 69 17.25 -0.97 1.04
C LEU A 69 16.67 -1.42 -0.30
N ASP A 70 16.43 -2.73 -0.51
CA ASP A 70 15.89 -3.26 -1.76
C ASP A 70 14.48 -2.74 -2.05
N ILE A 71 13.72 -2.34 -1.01
CA ILE A 71 12.39 -1.74 -1.21
C ILE A 71 12.45 -0.44 -2.02
N LEU A 72 13.59 0.24 -2.08
CA LEU A 72 13.78 1.46 -2.87
C LEU A 72 14.01 1.18 -4.36
N HIS A 73 14.25 -0.07 -4.74
CA HIS A 73 14.57 -0.49 -6.09
C HIS A 73 13.58 -1.47 -6.68
N GLN A 74 12.55 -1.86 -5.94
CA GLN A 74 11.62 -2.92 -6.36
C GLN A 74 10.85 -2.61 -7.65
N HIS A 75 10.71 -1.34 -8.01
CA HIS A 75 10.07 -0.89 -9.25
C HIS A 75 11.05 -0.16 -10.18
N ASP A 76 12.32 -0.56 -10.14
CA ASP A 76 13.35 -0.04 -11.05
C ASP A 76 12.98 -0.33 -12.51
N THR A 77 13.27 0.62 -13.39
CA THR A 77 13.07 0.47 -14.84
C THR A 77 13.78 -0.74 -15.45
N LYS A 78 14.82 -1.25 -14.81
CA LYS A 78 15.50 -2.49 -15.21
C LYS A 78 14.65 -3.74 -15.10
N THR A 79 13.65 -3.75 -14.22
CA THR A 79 12.73 -4.87 -14.06
C THR A 79 11.54 -4.78 -14.99
N ASN A 80 11.30 -3.64 -15.64
CA ASN A 80 10.22 -3.45 -16.58
C ASN A 80 10.54 -4.06 -17.95
N PRO A 81 9.88 -5.14 -18.39
CA PRO A 81 10.14 -5.81 -19.66
C PRO A 81 9.76 -4.98 -20.89
N LEU A 82 8.97 -3.91 -20.72
CA LEU A 82 8.54 -3.02 -21.80
C LEU A 82 9.57 -1.94 -22.11
N GLY A 83 10.60 -1.79 -21.24
CA GLY A 83 11.69 -0.87 -21.40
C GLY A 83 11.37 0.59 -21.02
N PRO A 84 12.40 1.45 -20.96
CA PRO A 84 12.25 2.81 -20.43
C PRO A 84 11.53 3.78 -21.36
N GLY A 85 11.31 3.41 -22.61
CA GLY A 85 10.56 4.24 -23.60
C GLY A 85 9.08 3.90 -23.69
N PHE A 86 8.59 2.94 -22.93
CA PHE A 86 7.19 2.58 -22.91
C PHE A 86 6.40 3.52 -21.99
N ASP A 87 5.35 4.15 -22.54
CA ASP A 87 4.40 4.96 -21.80
C ASP A 87 3.00 4.37 -21.93
N TYR A 88 2.49 3.82 -20.82
CA TYR A 88 1.18 3.19 -20.80
C TYR A 88 0.06 4.18 -21.10
N ARG A 89 0.18 5.43 -20.64
CA ARG A 89 -0.85 6.45 -20.84
C ARG A 89 -0.98 6.84 -22.31
N GLU A 90 0.14 6.82 -23.06
CA GLU A 90 0.13 7.03 -24.52
C GLU A 90 -0.43 5.81 -25.26
N GLU A 91 -0.02 4.59 -24.90
CA GLU A 91 -0.57 3.37 -25.49
C GLU A 91 -2.08 3.25 -25.30
N LEU A 92 -2.57 3.59 -24.11
CA LEU A 92 -3.99 3.57 -23.75
C LEU A 92 -4.87 4.43 -24.67
N LYS A 93 -4.34 5.53 -25.22
CA LYS A 93 -5.07 6.38 -26.17
C LYS A 93 -5.47 5.66 -27.46
N THR A 94 -4.80 4.54 -27.75
CA THR A 94 -5.09 3.70 -28.94
C THR A 94 -6.11 2.61 -28.66
N LEU A 95 -6.62 2.48 -27.43
CA LEU A 95 -7.55 1.44 -27.02
C LEU A 95 -8.98 1.74 -27.49
N ASP A 96 -9.59 0.80 -28.17
CA ASP A 96 -11.05 0.80 -28.41
C ASP A 96 -11.78 0.27 -27.18
N VAL A 97 -12.18 1.18 -26.30
CA VAL A 97 -12.85 0.87 -25.03
C VAL A 97 -14.18 0.16 -25.24
N ALA A 98 -14.94 0.54 -26.28
CA ALA A 98 -16.23 -0.07 -26.58
C ALA A 98 -16.07 -1.54 -27.02
N ALA A 99 -15.09 -1.81 -27.89
CA ALA A 99 -14.79 -3.16 -28.31
C ALA A 99 -14.31 -4.03 -27.13
N LEU A 100 -13.45 -3.47 -26.24
CA LEU A 100 -12.98 -4.17 -25.04
C LEU A 100 -14.14 -4.53 -24.09
N LYS A 101 -15.06 -3.58 -23.83
CA LYS A 101 -16.23 -3.84 -22.97
C LYS A 101 -17.17 -4.88 -23.59
N ASN A 102 -17.34 -4.87 -24.91
CA ASN A 102 -18.13 -5.91 -25.61
C ASN A 102 -17.49 -7.31 -25.45
N ASP A 103 -16.17 -7.42 -25.60
CA ASP A 103 -15.48 -8.69 -25.38
C ASP A 103 -15.59 -9.17 -23.92
N LEU A 104 -15.46 -8.25 -22.95
CA LEU A 104 -15.66 -8.58 -21.54
C LEU A 104 -17.11 -9.00 -21.24
N THR A 105 -18.09 -8.33 -21.83
CA THR A 105 -19.50 -8.71 -21.67
C THR A 105 -19.77 -10.10 -22.25
N ALA A 106 -19.20 -10.42 -23.42
CA ALA A 106 -19.30 -11.74 -24.00
C ALA A 106 -18.64 -12.81 -23.09
N LEU A 107 -17.48 -12.52 -22.52
CA LEU A 107 -16.79 -13.41 -21.58
C LEU A 107 -17.68 -13.75 -20.37
N MET A 108 -18.51 -12.83 -19.87
CA MET A 108 -19.31 -13.08 -18.66
C MET A 108 -20.22 -14.30 -18.81
N THR A 109 -20.67 -14.63 -20.02
CA THR A 109 -21.58 -15.75 -20.30
C THR A 109 -20.96 -16.86 -21.15
N ASP A 110 -19.67 -16.80 -21.47
CA ASP A 110 -18.92 -17.82 -22.20
C ASP A 110 -18.29 -18.83 -21.22
N SER A 111 -19.13 -19.70 -20.67
CA SER A 111 -18.72 -20.70 -19.66
C SER A 111 -17.74 -21.71 -20.25
N GLN A 112 -16.58 -21.87 -19.60
CA GLN A 112 -15.51 -22.77 -20.04
C GLN A 112 -15.57 -24.13 -19.32
N ASP A 113 -15.40 -25.24 -20.03
CA ASP A 113 -15.44 -26.59 -19.45
C ASP A 113 -14.39 -26.81 -18.35
N TRP A 114 -13.22 -26.17 -18.47
CA TRP A 114 -12.15 -26.32 -17.50
C TRP A 114 -12.39 -25.52 -16.20
N TRP A 115 -13.29 -24.52 -16.23
CA TRP A 115 -13.73 -23.72 -15.07
C TRP A 115 -15.15 -23.20 -15.34
N PRO A 116 -16.18 -24.02 -15.12
CA PRO A 116 -17.57 -23.62 -15.40
C PRO A 116 -18.04 -22.44 -14.59
N ALA A 117 -18.83 -21.57 -15.22
CA ALA A 117 -19.44 -20.42 -14.57
C ALA A 117 -20.66 -20.83 -13.74
N ASP A 118 -20.76 -20.29 -12.52
CA ASP A 118 -21.95 -20.46 -11.69
C ASP A 118 -23.17 -19.88 -12.40
N TRP A 119 -24.24 -20.64 -12.53
CA TRP A 119 -25.45 -20.26 -13.29
C TRP A 119 -25.15 -19.73 -14.70
N GLY A 120 -24.03 -20.15 -15.30
CA GLY A 120 -23.61 -19.72 -16.63
C GLY A 120 -23.10 -18.28 -16.70
N HIS A 121 -22.73 -17.65 -15.56
CA HIS A 121 -22.28 -16.26 -15.55
C HIS A 121 -21.07 -16.03 -14.62
N TYR A 122 -19.94 -15.56 -15.16
CA TYR A 122 -18.71 -15.30 -14.39
C TYR A 122 -18.74 -14.04 -13.53
N GLY A 123 -19.82 -13.26 -13.54
CA GLY A 123 -19.88 -11.96 -12.89
C GLY A 123 -19.45 -11.97 -11.43
N GLY A 124 -19.97 -12.89 -10.63
CA GLY A 124 -19.58 -13.00 -9.21
C GLY A 124 -18.08 -13.23 -9.02
N LEU A 125 -17.46 -14.07 -9.87
CA LEU A 125 -16.02 -14.36 -9.84
C LEU A 125 -15.20 -13.12 -10.23
N MET A 126 -15.60 -12.38 -11.28
CA MET A 126 -14.90 -11.18 -11.75
C MET A 126 -15.04 -10.01 -10.76
N ILE A 127 -16.20 -9.83 -10.15
CA ILE A 127 -16.42 -8.86 -9.09
C ILE A 127 -15.52 -9.17 -7.90
N ARG A 128 -15.49 -10.43 -7.43
CA ARG A 128 -14.63 -10.84 -6.33
C ARG A 128 -13.17 -10.58 -6.66
N MET A 129 -12.70 -10.85 -7.88
CA MET A 129 -11.32 -10.56 -8.29
C MET A 129 -11.02 -9.05 -8.21
N ALA A 130 -11.87 -8.19 -8.75
CA ALA A 130 -11.70 -6.74 -8.71
C ALA A 130 -11.76 -6.19 -7.29
N TRP A 131 -12.70 -6.69 -6.46
CA TRP A 131 -12.79 -6.36 -5.05
C TRP A 131 -11.51 -6.72 -4.29
N HIS A 132 -11.01 -7.93 -4.47
CA HIS A 132 -9.83 -8.43 -3.78
C HIS A 132 -8.53 -7.79 -4.29
N ALA A 133 -8.50 -7.26 -5.50
CA ALA A 133 -7.41 -6.39 -5.94
C ALA A 133 -7.47 -5.03 -5.20
N ALA A 134 -8.65 -4.41 -5.12
CA ALA A 134 -8.84 -3.09 -4.52
C ALA A 134 -8.86 -3.10 -2.98
N GLY A 135 -9.35 -4.17 -2.36
CA GLY A 135 -9.55 -4.29 -0.92
C GLY A 135 -8.26 -4.42 -0.10
N THR A 136 -7.12 -4.59 -0.74
CA THR A 136 -5.80 -4.59 -0.07
C THR A 136 -5.31 -3.18 0.28
N TYR A 137 -6.00 -2.12 -0.16
CA TYR A 137 -5.61 -0.74 0.11
C TYR A 137 -5.56 -0.43 1.61
N ARG A 138 -4.50 0.25 2.03
CA ARG A 138 -4.26 0.70 3.40
C ARG A 138 -4.27 2.24 3.43
N VAL A 139 -5.25 2.83 4.13
CA VAL A 139 -5.39 4.28 4.17
C VAL A 139 -4.20 4.98 4.85
N ALA A 140 -3.55 4.32 5.81
CA ALA A 140 -2.49 4.93 6.59
C ALA A 140 -1.21 5.22 5.78
N ASP A 141 -0.86 4.39 4.79
CA ASP A 141 0.31 4.59 3.93
C ASP A 141 0.00 4.56 2.43
N GLY A 142 -1.26 4.33 2.06
CA GLY A 142 -1.71 4.32 0.67
C GLY A 142 -1.26 3.10 -0.15
N ARG A 143 -0.57 2.13 0.45
CA ARG A 143 -0.15 0.91 -0.25
C ARG A 143 -1.31 -0.07 -0.42
N GLY A 144 -1.08 -1.09 -1.22
CA GLY A 144 -2.13 -2.00 -1.66
C GLY A 144 -3.02 -1.36 -2.73
N GLY A 145 -4.24 -1.88 -2.86
CA GLY A 145 -5.18 -1.41 -3.87
C GLY A 145 -5.00 -2.05 -5.24
N ALA A 146 -5.78 -1.59 -6.19
CA ALA A 146 -5.83 -2.13 -7.55
C ALA A 146 -4.87 -1.44 -8.52
N GLY A 147 -4.18 -0.38 -8.08
CA GLY A 147 -3.48 0.56 -8.94
C GLY A 147 -2.29 0.01 -9.72
N THR A 148 -1.80 -1.19 -9.38
CA THR A 148 -0.54 -1.75 -9.93
C THR A 148 -0.67 -3.17 -10.48
N GLY A 149 -1.85 -3.80 -10.38
CA GLY A 149 -2.05 -5.21 -10.75
C GLY A 149 -1.29 -6.20 -9.84
N ASN A 150 -1.03 -5.81 -8.62
CA ASN A 150 -0.21 -6.52 -7.64
C ASN A 150 -0.79 -7.91 -7.27
N GLN A 151 -2.10 -8.14 -7.43
CA GLN A 151 -2.73 -9.44 -7.20
C GLN A 151 -2.14 -10.59 -8.04
N ARG A 152 -1.37 -10.29 -9.09
CA ARG A 152 -0.68 -11.29 -9.92
C ARG A 152 0.51 -11.95 -9.22
N PHE A 153 1.03 -11.33 -8.16
CA PHE A 153 2.29 -11.67 -7.52
C PHE A 153 2.11 -12.18 -6.09
N ALA A 154 3.10 -12.95 -5.65
CA ALA A 154 3.22 -13.31 -4.24
C ALA A 154 3.38 -12.04 -3.37
N PRO A 155 2.88 -12.04 -2.11
CA PRO A 155 2.10 -13.12 -1.50
C PRO A 155 0.62 -13.09 -1.85
N LEU A 156 0.12 -11.99 -2.48
CA LEU A 156 -1.31 -11.75 -2.70
C LEU A 156 -1.98 -12.83 -3.55
N ASN A 157 -1.31 -13.31 -4.61
CA ASN A 157 -1.86 -14.37 -5.46
C ASN A 157 -2.10 -15.69 -4.72
N SER A 158 -1.47 -15.87 -3.57
CA SER A 158 -1.51 -17.08 -2.76
C SER A 158 -2.15 -16.87 -1.38
N TRP A 159 -2.73 -15.72 -1.12
CA TRP A 159 -3.53 -15.53 0.10
C TRP A 159 -4.73 -16.48 0.12
N PRO A 160 -5.07 -17.09 1.27
CA PRO A 160 -6.24 -17.97 1.37
C PRO A 160 -7.53 -17.35 0.85
N ASP A 161 -7.73 -16.08 1.13
CA ASP A 161 -8.93 -15.33 0.69
C ASP A 161 -8.96 -15.08 -0.83
N ASN A 162 -7.84 -15.25 -1.52
CA ASN A 162 -7.73 -15.15 -2.98
C ASN A 162 -7.87 -16.50 -3.70
N ALA A 163 -8.36 -17.53 -3.00
CA ALA A 163 -8.54 -18.86 -3.59
C ALA A 163 -9.34 -18.78 -4.90
N ASN A 164 -8.83 -19.47 -5.93
CA ASN A 164 -9.39 -19.54 -7.28
C ASN A 164 -9.44 -18.23 -8.10
N LEU A 165 -8.87 -17.11 -7.61
CA LEU A 165 -8.73 -15.89 -8.43
C LEU A 165 -7.63 -16.01 -9.49
N ASP A 166 -6.73 -16.96 -9.38
CA ASP A 166 -5.84 -17.40 -10.45
C ASP A 166 -6.60 -17.85 -11.71
N LYS A 167 -7.74 -18.55 -11.54
CA LYS A 167 -8.64 -18.94 -12.65
C LYS A 167 -9.32 -17.72 -13.25
N ALA A 168 -9.78 -16.76 -12.45
CA ALA A 168 -10.36 -15.52 -12.94
C ALA A 168 -9.38 -14.76 -13.86
N ARG A 169 -8.12 -14.61 -13.42
CA ARG A 169 -7.08 -14.01 -14.26
C ARG A 169 -6.79 -14.82 -15.53
N ARG A 170 -6.84 -16.16 -15.45
CA ARG A 170 -6.64 -17.02 -16.61
C ARG A 170 -7.79 -16.90 -17.62
N LEU A 171 -9.03 -16.73 -17.16
CA LEU A 171 -10.19 -16.46 -18.02
C LEU A 171 -10.05 -15.12 -18.77
N LEU A 172 -9.42 -14.11 -18.17
CA LEU A 172 -9.15 -12.82 -18.83
C LEU A 172 -8.00 -12.86 -19.85
N TRP A 173 -7.17 -13.93 -19.84
CA TRP A 173 -5.98 -13.98 -20.70
C TRP A 173 -6.26 -13.83 -22.19
N PRO A 174 -7.31 -14.44 -22.81
CA PRO A 174 -7.62 -14.22 -24.22
C PRO A 174 -7.86 -12.74 -24.55
N ILE A 175 -8.51 -12.00 -23.68
CA ILE A 175 -8.74 -10.55 -23.82
C ILE A 175 -7.43 -9.80 -23.67
N LYS A 176 -6.67 -10.04 -22.60
CA LYS A 176 -5.35 -9.43 -22.42
C LYS A 176 -4.43 -9.68 -23.63
N LYS A 177 -4.41 -10.90 -24.14
CA LYS A 177 -3.66 -11.27 -25.33
C LYS A 177 -4.10 -10.48 -26.57
N LYS A 178 -5.41 -10.27 -26.77
CA LYS A 178 -5.98 -9.54 -27.89
C LYS A 178 -5.59 -8.07 -27.88
N TYR A 179 -5.69 -7.41 -26.73
CA TYR A 179 -5.44 -5.98 -26.59
C TYR A 179 -3.98 -5.63 -26.24
N GLY A 180 -3.18 -6.59 -25.80
CA GLY A 180 -1.76 -6.42 -25.54
C GLY A 180 -1.45 -5.32 -24.53
N ASN A 181 -0.49 -4.47 -24.86
CA ASN A 181 -0.04 -3.38 -23.98
C ASN A 181 -0.96 -2.15 -23.95
N LYS A 182 -2.01 -2.13 -24.78
CA LYS A 182 -3.03 -1.07 -24.76
C LYS A 182 -3.89 -1.09 -23.50
N ILE A 183 -3.88 -2.19 -22.75
CA ILE A 183 -4.55 -2.34 -21.45
C ILE A 183 -3.61 -3.02 -20.48
N SER A 184 -3.40 -2.42 -19.29
CA SER A 184 -2.68 -3.05 -18.19
C SER A 184 -3.51 -4.17 -17.56
N TRP A 185 -2.87 -5.09 -16.85
CA TRP A 185 -3.59 -6.03 -16.02
C TRP A 185 -4.36 -5.33 -14.89
N ALA A 186 -3.78 -4.29 -14.31
CA ALA A 186 -4.42 -3.49 -13.28
C ALA A 186 -5.77 -2.93 -13.74
N ASP A 187 -5.78 -2.25 -14.89
CA ASP A 187 -7.03 -1.72 -15.45
C ASP A 187 -7.99 -2.82 -15.89
N LEU A 188 -7.50 -3.92 -16.50
CA LEU A 188 -8.33 -5.02 -16.96
C LEU A 188 -9.06 -5.74 -15.82
N ILE A 189 -8.37 -6.00 -14.70
CA ILE A 189 -8.95 -6.64 -13.52
C ILE A 189 -10.12 -5.81 -12.97
N VAL A 190 -9.93 -4.50 -12.81
CA VAL A 190 -10.98 -3.62 -12.29
C VAL A 190 -12.12 -3.43 -13.29
N LEU A 191 -11.79 -3.25 -14.58
CA LEU A 191 -12.81 -3.11 -15.63
C LEU A 191 -13.69 -4.36 -15.73
N ALA A 192 -13.11 -5.55 -15.58
CA ALA A 192 -13.88 -6.81 -15.58
C ALA A 192 -14.93 -6.81 -14.46
N GLY A 193 -14.61 -6.31 -13.26
CA GLY A 193 -15.57 -6.14 -12.18
C GLY A 193 -16.68 -5.14 -12.50
N ASN A 194 -16.35 -3.99 -13.13
CA ASN A 194 -17.35 -3.03 -13.59
C ASN A 194 -18.30 -3.63 -14.62
N VAL A 195 -17.75 -4.22 -15.68
CA VAL A 195 -18.55 -4.87 -16.74
C VAL A 195 -19.41 -6.01 -16.19
N ALA A 196 -18.91 -6.74 -15.21
CA ALA A 196 -19.69 -7.77 -14.54
C ALA A 196 -20.95 -7.19 -13.88
N TYR A 197 -20.83 -6.12 -13.09
CA TYR A 197 -22.00 -5.44 -12.51
C TYR A 197 -22.95 -4.90 -13.58
N GLU A 198 -22.41 -4.26 -14.63
CA GLU A 198 -23.22 -3.71 -15.73
C GLU A 198 -24.00 -4.82 -16.45
N SER A 199 -23.38 -5.97 -16.69
CA SER A 199 -24.02 -7.14 -17.34
C SER A 199 -25.12 -7.77 -16.47
N MET A 200 -25.09 -7.56 -15.17
CA MET A 200 -26.12 -7.99 -14.22
C MET A 200 -27.18 -6.92 -13.90
N GLY A 201 -27.08 -5.74 -14.51
CA GLY A 201 -28.11 -4.69 -14.45
C GLY A 201 -27.80 -3.49 -13.57
N LEU A 202 -26.64 -3.41 -12.92
CA LEU A 202 -26.24 -2.21 -12.19
C LEU A 202 -25.72 -1.14 -13.15
N LYS A 203 -26.15 0.10 -12.98
CA LYS A 203 -25.50 1.26 -13.59
C LYS A 203 -24.35 1.70 -12.68
N THR A 204 -23.11 1.46 -13.11
CA THR A 204 -21.91 1.89 -12.40
C THR A 204 -21.78 3.42 -12.38
N TYR A 205 -21.03 3.98 -11.42
CA TYR A 205 -20.81 5.43 -11.34
C TYR A 205 -19.87 5.95 -12.43
N GLY A 206 -18.99 5.10 -12.92
CA GLY A 206 -18.02 5.39 -13.95
C GLY A 206 -16.77 4.51 -13.85
N PHE A 207 -15.81 4.82 -14.70
CA PHE A 207 -14.51 4.14 -14.72
C PHE A 207 -13.40 5.05 -15.23
N SER A 208 -12.22 4.94 -14.64
CA SER A 208 -11.00 5.54 -15.18
C SER A 208 -9.96 4.46 -15.43
N PHE A 209 -9.29 4.59 -16.55
CA PHE A 209 -8.04 3.92 -16.86
C PHE A 209 -6.85 4.72 -16.32
N GLY A 210 -5.65 4.15 -16.44
CA GLY A 210 -4.38 4.79 -16.10
C GLY A 210 -3.63 4.12 -14.94
N ARG A 211 -4.00 2.90 -14.56
CA ARG A 211 -3.27 2.05 -13.62
C ARG A 211 -2.15 1.34 -14.36
N GLU A 212 -0.92 1.62 -14.00
CA GLU A 212 0.24 1.00 -14.61
C GLU A 212 0.61 -0.31 -13.93
N ASP A 213 0.98 -1.32 -14.72
CA ASP A 213 1.42 -2.61 -14.19
C ASP A 213 2.81 -2.50 -13.56
N ILE A 214 2.98 -3.09 -12.37
CA ILE A 214 4.29 -3.43 -11.83
C ILE A 214 4.74 -4.81 -12.32
N TRP A 215 6.06 -5.06 -12.25
CA TRP A 215 6.69 -6.26 -12.77
C TRP A 215 7.46 -7.05 -11.70
N HIS A 216 7.24 -6.70 -10.45
CA HIS A 216 7.84 -7.32 -9.28
C HIS A 216 6.87 -7.25 -8.09
N PRO A 217 6.82 -8.25 -7.20
CA PRO A 217 6.01 -8.20 -5.98
C PRO A 217 6.32 -6.97 -5.15
N GLU A 218 5.29 -6.32 -4.62
CA GLU A 218 5.48 -5.24 -3.66
C GLU A 218 5.95 -5.78 -2.32
N LYS A 219 6.97 -5.14 -1.77
CA LYS A 219 7.51 -5.38 -0.44
C LYS A 219 7.45 -4.11 0.38
N ASP A 220 7.30 -4.24 1.66
CA ASP A 220 7.44 -3.14 2.61
C ASP A 220 8.08 -3.62 3.92
N ILE A 221 8.32 -2.70 4.85
CA ILE A 221 8.94 -3.01 6.14
C ILE A 221 7.97 -3.65 7.14
N TYR A 222 6.67 -3.68 6.86
CA TYR A 222 5.62 -4.13 7.77
C TYR A 222 5.16 -5.56 7.51
N TRP A 223 5.49 -6.15 6.36
CA TRP A 223 5.05 -7.51 6.02
C TRP A 223 5.60 -8.56 6.97
N GLY A 224 6.90 -8.50 7.26
CA GLY A 224 7.57 -9.55 8.02
C GLY A 224 7.69 -10.85 7.22
N SER A 225 7.88 -11.96 7.94
CA SER A 225 7.89 -13.29 7.33
C SER A 225 6.47 -13.78 7.03
N GLU A 226 6.32 -14.73 6.09
CA GLU A 226 5.01 -15.31 5.75
C GLU A 226 4.28 -15.85 6.99
N LYS A 227 5.00 -16.50 7.90
CA LYS A 227 4.45 -17.00 9.15
C LYS A 227 3.88 -15.90 10.06
N GLU A 228 4.46 -14.72 10.00
CA GLU A 228 4.03 -13.56 10.78
C GLU A 228 2.81 -12.86 10.14
N TRP A 229 2.85 -12.61 8.83
CA TRP A 229 1.75 -11.90 8.17
C TRP A 229 0.49 -12.76 7.95
N LEU A 230 0.58 -14.09 7.87
CA LEU A 230 -0.57 -14.99 7.84
C LEU A 230 -1.22 -15.19 9.22
N GLY A 231 -0.50 -14.91 10.31
CA GLY A 231 -1.00 -15.10 11.66
C GLY A 231 -1.85 -13.95 12.18
N SER A 232 -2.78 -14.26 13.08
CA SER A 232 -3.51 -13.24 13.86
C SER A 232 -2.77 -12.83 15.14
N THR A 233 -1.46 -13.06 15.21
CA THR A 233 -0.62 -12.80 16.39
C THR A 233 -0.20 -11.32 16.54
N ARG A 234 -0.54 -10.48 15.59
CA ARG A 234 -0.22 -9.03 15.61
C ARG A 234 -1.11 -8.20 16.53
N TYR A 235 -2.18 -8.80 17.06
CA TYR A 235 -3.11 -8.14 17.98
C TYR A 235 -2.77 -8.40 19.44
N GLU A 236 -3.13 -7.46 20.30
CA GLU A 236 -3.14 -7.67 21.75
C GLU A 236 -4.43 -8.38 22.17
N GLY A 237 -4.42 -9.71 22.16
CA GLY A 237 -5.60 -10.52 22.47
C GLY A 237 -6.73 -10.32 21.46
N ASP A 238 -7.92 -9.96 21.94
CA ASP A 238 -9.10 -9.67 21.10
C ASP A 238 -9.21 -8.17 20.72
N ASN A 239 -8.23 -7.34 21.07
CA ASN A 239 -8.23 -5.92 20.76
C ASN A 239 -7.83 -5.66 19.31
N ARG A 240 -8.78 -5.48 18.40
CA ARG A 240 -8.55 -5.26 16.97
C ARG A 240 -7.98 -3.87 16.66
N GLU A 241 -8.20 -2.90 17.53
CA GLU A 241 -7.61 -1.56 17.39
C GLU A 241 -6.10 -1.56 17.66
N SER A 242 -5.58 -2.60 18.34
CA SER A 242 -4.14 -2.75 18.62
C SER A 242 -3.31 -3.08 17.39
N LEU A 243 -3.93 -3.40 16.23
CA LEU A 243 -3.19 -3.63 14.99
C LEU A 243 -2.38 -2.39 14.64
N GLU A 244 -1.07 -2.59 14.46
CA GLU A 244 -0.16 -1.50 14.14
C GLU A 244 -0.48 -0.84 12.80
N ASN A 245 -0.44 0.49 12.73
CA ASN A 245 -0.43 1.18 11.45
C ASN A 245 0.87 0.87 10.70
N PRO A 246 0.85 0.67 9.37
CA PRO A 246 -0.25 1.00 8.46
C PRO A 246 -1.19 -0.17 8.13
N LEU A 247 -1.08 -1.33 8.76
CA LEU A 247 -1.85 -2.52 8.40
C LEU A 247 -3.36 -2.27 8.49
N ALA A 248 -4.12 -2.83 7.53
CA ALA A 248 -5.57 -2.60 7.41
C ALA A 248 -6.39 -3.86 7.66
N ALA A 249 -5.98 -5.00 7.13
CA ALA A 249 -6.72 -6.25 7.29
C ALA A 249 -6.72 -6.71 8.75
N VAL A 250 -7.88 -7.11 9.24
CA VAL A 250 -8.07 -7.67 10.59
C VAL A 250 -7.22 -8.93 10.79
N GLN A 251 -7.08 -9.72 9.75
CA GLN A 251 -6.17 -10.85 9.68
C GLN A 251 -5.44 -10.79 8.37
N MET A 252 -4.13 -10.76 8.39
CA MET A 252 -3.35 -10.80 7.16
C MET A 252 -3.65 -12.10 6.40
N GLY A 253 -3.79 -12.00 5.08
CA GLY A 253 -4.28 -13.11 4.26
C GLY A 253 -5.80 -13.17 4.09
N LEU A 254 -6.55 -12.35 4.86
CA LEU A 254 -7.96 -12.03 4.66
C LEU A 254 -8.08 -10.57 4.27
N ILE A 255 -8.84 -10.26 3.22
CA ILE A 255 -8.97 -8.88 2.72
C ILE A 255 -9.90 -8.05 3.60
N TYR A 256 -10.80 -8.71 4.30
CA TYR A 256 -11.72 -8.10 5.26
C TYR A 256 -11.79 -8.94 6.55
N VAL A 257 -12.95 -9.38 6.99
CA VAL A 257 -13.12 -10.10 8.26
C VAL A 257 -13.37 -11.60 8.06
N ASN A 258 -13.12 -12.38 9.10
CA ASN A 258 -13.41 -13.81 9.06
C ASN A 258 -14.93 -14.04 8.92
N PRO A 259 -15.42 -14.73 7.89
CA PRO A 259 -16.85 -14.97 7.67
C PRO A 259 -17.50 -15.81 8.79
N GLU A 260 -16.72 -16.57 9.54
CA GLU A 260 -17.16 -17.36 10.69
C GLU A 260 -17.17 -16.55 12.01
N GLY A 261 -16.97 -15.23 11.96
CA GLY A 261 -16.84 -14.37 13.12
C GLY A 261 -15.42 -14.25 13.67
N VAL A 262 -15.26 -13.42 14.68
CA VAL A 262 -13.96 -13.10 15.30
C VAL A 262 -13.29 -14.37 15.83
N ASN A 263 -12.10 -14.67 15.33
CA ASN A 263 -11.36 -15.91 15.67
C ASN A 263 -12.14 -17.21 15.37
N GLY A 264 -13.01 -17.20 14.35
CA GLY A 264 -13.84 -18.35 13.97
C GLY A 264 -14.97 -18.67 14.95
N LYS A 265 -15.38 -17.68 15.75
CA LYS A 265 -16.47 -17.78 16.74
C LYS A 265 -17.59 -16.81 16.35
N PRO A 266 -18.72 -17.31 15.88
CA PRO A 266 -19.85 -16.45 15.48
C PRO A 266 -20.33 -15.55 16.63
N ASP A 267 -20.23 -14.25 16.41
CA ASP A 267 -20.73 -13.19 17.27
C ASP A 267 -20.91 -11.92 16.42
N PRO A 268 -22.09 -11.69 15.83
CA PRO A 268 -22.31 -10.59 14.90
C PRO A 268 -21.99 -9.19 15.44
N LEU A 269 -22.13 -8.95 16.75
CA LEU A 269 -21.79 -7.65 17.32
C LEU A 269 -20.27 -7.43 17.45
N LYS A 270 -19.53 -8.46 17.78
CA LYS A 270 -18.06 -8.39 17.72
C LYS A 270 -17.57 -8.26 16.28
N THR A 271 -18.18 -9.01 15.37
CA THR A 271 -17.88 -8.92 13.95
C THR A 271 -18.22 -7.54 13.39
N ALA A 272 -19.30 -6.88 13.84
CA ALA A 272 -19.60 -5.50 13.46
C ALA A 272 -18.47 -4.53 13.83
N HIS A 273 -17.85 -4.72 14.99
CA HIS A 273 -16.68 -3.93 15.39
C HIS A 273 -15.47 -4.19 14.47
N ASP A 274 -15.14 -5.46 14.19
CA ASP A 274 -14.06 -5.82 13.28
C ASP A 274 -14.27 -5.27 11.86
N VAL A 275 -15.50 -5.37 11.33
CA VAL A 275 -15.88 -4.79 10.03
C VAL A 275 -15.64 -3.28 10.03
N ARG A 276 -16.10 -2.57 11.06
CA ARG A 276 -15.95 -1.11 11.14
C ARG A 276 -14.48 -0.70 11.18
N VAL A 277 -13.66 -1.36 11.99
CA VAL A 277 -12.22 -1.09 12.08
C VAL A 277 -11.53 -1.36 10.74
N THR A 278 -11.78 -2.51 10.12
CA THR A 278 -11.16 -2.89 8.86
C THR A 278 -11.55 -1.96 7.71
N PHE A 279 -12.85 -1.67 7.56
CA PHE A 279 -13.33 -0.81 6.48
C PHE A 279 -12.91 0.65 6.66
N ALA A 280 -12.85 1.15 7.91
CA ALA A 280 -12.28 2.48 8.19
C ALA A 280 -10.80 2.55 7.78
N ARG A 281 -10.01 1.49 8.02
CA ARG A 281 -8.61 1.39 7.55
C ARG A 281 -8.49 1.27 6.03
N MET A 282 -9.58 0.96 5.35
CA MET A 282 -9.72 1.00 3.90
C MET A 282 -10.39 2.29 3.39
N ALA A 283 -10.53 3.33 4.23
CA ALA A 283 -11.15 4.63 3.95
C ALA A 283 -12.66 4.60 3.71
N MET A 284 -13.39 3.60 4.25
CA MET A 284 -14.85 3.48 4.11
C MET A 284 -15.56 3.85 5.41
N ASN A 285 -16.61 4.65 5.31
CA ASN A 285 -17.54 4.91 6.42
C ASN A 285 -18.62 3.82 6.55
N ASP A 286 -19.48 3.92 7.58
CA ASP A 286 -20.50 2.90 7.83
C ASP A 286 -21.50 2.74 6.68
N GLU A 287 -21.90 3.82 6.00
CA GLU A 287 -22.82 3.75 4.86
C GLU A 287 -22.20 3.07 3.65
N GLU A 288 -20.94 3.44 3.33
CA GLU A 288 -20.14 2.79 2.28
C GLU A 288 -19.89 1.32 2.62
N THR A 289 -19.65 1.01 3.88
CA THR A 289 -19.40 -0.36 4.37
C THR A 289 -20.64 -1.25 4.18
N VAL A 290 -21.80 -0.80 4.60
CA VAL A 290 -23.07 -1.56 4.41
C VAL A 290 -23.39 -1.69 2.93
N ALA A 291 -23.21 -0.62 2.14
CA ALA A 291 -23.44 -0.67 0.69
C ALA A 291 -22.52 -1.67 0.01
N LEU A 292 -21.23 -1.65 0.32
CA LEU A 292 -20.24 -2.55 -0.28
C LEU A 292 -20.48 -4.01 0.12
N THR A 293 -20.79 -4.29 1.38
CA THR A 293 -21.10 -5.64 1.86
C THR A 293 -22.33 -6.18 1.13
N ALA A 294 -23.45 -5.44 1.17
CA ALA A 294 -24.70 -5.86 0.55
C ALA A 294 -24.57 -5.97 -0.98
N GLY A 295 -23.92 -5.02 -1.65
CA GLY A 295 -23.75 -5.03 -3.09
C GLY A 295 -22.81 -6.12 -3.58
N GLY A 296 -21.78 -6.47 -2.79
CA GLY A 296 -20.91 -7.62 -3.07
C GLY A 296 -21.66 -8.94 -2.95
N HIS A 297 -22.48 -9.07 -1.90
CA HIS A 297 -23.27 -10.28 -1.64
C HIS A 297 -24.60 -10.35 -2.37
N THR A 298 -25.00 -9.31 -3.11
CA THR A 298 -26.17 -9.37 -4.02
C THR A 298 -25.95 -10.40 -5.14
N VAL A 299 -24.71 -10.67 -5.50
CA VAL A 299 -24.36 -11.54 -6.65
C VAL A 299 -23.34 -12.61 -6.27
N GLY A 300 -23.34 -13.71 -7.05
CA GLY A 300 -22.42 -14.84 -6.83
C GLY A 300 -22.77 -15.71 -5.62
N LYS A 301 -21.85 -16.54 -5.24
CA LYS A 301 -21.95 -17.46 -4.09
C LYS A 301 -20.59 -17.71 -3.43
N ALA A 302 -20.60 -18.18 -2.19
CA ALA A 302 -19.49 -18.86 -1.57
C ALA A 302 -19.44 -20.35 -1.97
N HIS A 303 -18.23 -20.94 -2.04
CA HIS A 303 -17.98 -22.31 -2.43
C HIS A 303 -17.27 -23.05 -1.31
N GLY A 304 -17.97 -23.95 -0.66
CA GLY A 304 -17.52 -24.79 0.45
C GLY A 304 -18.18 -26.16 0.45
N ASN A 305 -18.51 -26.69 -0.73
CA ASN A 305 -19.17 -27.99 -0.89
C ASN A 305 -18.14 -29.14 -0.87
N GLY A 306 -17.39 -29.27 0.22
CA GLY A 306 -16.41 -30.34 0.39
C GLY A 306 -15.44 -30.05 1.52
N SER A 307 -14.50 -30.95 1.77
CA SER A 307 -13.49 -30.80 2.80
C SER A 307 -12.30 -29.97 2.32
N ALA A 308 -11.90 -28.95 3.07
CA ALA A 308 -10.69 -28.17 2.81
C ALA A 308 -9.40 -29.02 2.75
N THR A 309 -9.40 -30.23 3.34
CA THR A 309 -8.27 -31.17 3.26
C THR A 309 -8.06 -31.75 1.87
N GLN A 310 -8.99 -31.58 0.97
CA GLN A 310 -8.90 -32.01 -0.44
C GLN A 310 -8.30 -30.93 -1.36
N LEU A 311 -8.09 -29.72 -0.86
CA LEU A 311 -7.45 -28.65 -1.61
C LEU A 311 -5.94 -28.87 -1.71
N GLY A 312 -5.42 -28.66 -2.91
CA GLY A 312 -3.99 -28.52 -3.16
C GLY A 312 -3.42 -27.21 -2.65
N PRO A 313 -2.10 -27.00 -2.80
CA PRO A 313 -1.43 -25.79 -2.38
C PRO A 313 -1.90 -24.55 -3.15
N ALA A 314 -1.60 -23.36 -2.59
CA ALA A 314 -1.78 -22.08 -3.26
C ALA A 314 -0.88 -21.97 -4.52
N PRO A 315 -1.13 -21.03 -5.44
CA PRO A 315 -0.40 -20.92 -6.71
C PRO A 315 1.13 -20.95 -6.62
N GLU A 316 1.70 -20.28 -5.61
CA GLU A 316 3.17 -20.26 -5.42
C GLU A 316 3.75 -21.56 -4.83
N GLY A 317 2.89 -22.45 -4.39
CA GLY A 317 3.29 -23.73 -3.80
C GLY A 317 2.94 -24.94 -4.67
N THR A 318 2.40 -24.76 -5.91
CA THR A 318 2.04 -25.83 -6.83
C THR A 318 3.26 -26.37 -7.57
N ASP A 319 3.13 -27.59 -8.11
CA ASP A 319 4.14 -28.17 -8.98
C ASP A 319 4.21 -27.41 -10.32
N VAL A 320 5.34 -27.53 -11.02
CA VAL A 320 5.58 -26.75 -12.26
C VAL A 320 4.61 -27.10 -13.38
N GLU A 321 4.10 -28.32 -13.43
CA GLU A 321 3.08 -28.76 -14.38
C GLU A 321 1.72 -28.11 -14.19
N ASP A 322 1.40 -27.62 -13.00
CA ASP A 322 0.16 -26.87 -12.70
C ASP A 322 0.19 -25.44 -13.25
N GLN A 323 1.33 -24.97 -13.70
CA GLN A 323 1.50 -23.67 -14.37
C GLN A 323 0.94 -22.48 -13.58
N GLY A 324 1.09 -22.50 -12.24
CA GLY A 324 0.62 -21.47 -11.34
C GLY A 324 -0.89 -21.46 -11.10
N LEU A 325 -1.59 -22.56 -11.41
CA LEU A 325 -2.98 -22.79 -11.00
C LEU A 325 -2.99 -23.56 -9.67
N GLY A 326 -3.33 -22.84 -8.61
CA GLY A 326 -3.38 -23.40 -7.26
C GLY A 326 -4.75 -23.93 -6.85
N TRP A 327 -4.84 -24.38 -5.59
CA TRP A 327 -6.08 -24.85 -4.95
C TRP A 327 -6.83 -25.92 -5.75
N LEU A 328 -6.10 -26.80 -6.42
CA LEU A 328 -6.69 -27.91 -7.14
C LEU A 328 -7.47 -28.79 -6.18
N ASN A 329 -8.77 -28.95 -6.43
CA ASN A 329 -9.67 -29.65 -5.54
C ASN A 329 -9.87 -31.12 -6.02
N LYS A 330 -9.65 -32.07 -5.12
CA LYS A 330 -9.80 -33.51 -5.38
C LYS A 330 -11.19 -34.05 -5.02
N THR A 331 -12.10 -33.19 -4.56
CA THR A 331 -13.48 -33.58 -4.26
C THR A 331 -14.28 -33.69 -5.56
N SER A 332 -14.81 -34.85 -5.85
CA SER A 332 -15.60 -35.12 -7.08
C SER A 332 -14.90 -34.57 -8.35
N ARG A 333 -15.53 -33.65 -9.09
CA ARG A 333 -14.93 -33.02 -10.27
C ARG A 333 -13.98 -31.86 -9.92
N GLY A 334 -14.05 -31.32 -8.67
CA GLY A 334 -13.25 -30.20 -8.21
C GLY A 334 -13.61 -28.83 -8.78
N ILE A 335 -14.59 -28.76 -9.68
CA ILE A 335 -15.06 -27.56 -10.39
C ILE A 335 -16.58 -27.49 -10.38
N GLY A 336 -17.17 -26.38 -10.79
CA GLY A 336 -18.61 -26.16 -10.78
C GLY A 336 -19.18 -26.25 -9.35
N ARG A 337 -20.20 -27.06 -9.13
CA ARG A 337 -20.80 -27.31 -7.80
C ARG A 337 -19.78 -27.75 -6.75
N ASP A 338 -18.71 -28.43 -7.15
CA ASP A 338 -17.70 -28.97 -6.26
C ASP A 338 -16.52 -28.01 -6.04
N THR A 339 -16.59 -26.79 -6.54
CA THR A 339 -15.57 -25.74 -6.30
C THR A 339 -15.42 -25.44 -4.81
N MET A 340 -14.19 -25.19 -4.38
CA MET A 340 -13.86 -24.77 -3.01
C MET A 340 -13.08 -23.45 -3.05
N THR A 341 -13.58 -22.41 -2.35
CA THR A 341 -12.88 -21.13 -2.14
C THR A 341 -12.77 -20.77 -0.67
N SER A 342 -13.77 -21.19 0.13
CA SER A 342 -13.84 -20.96 1.56
C SER A 342 -14.51 -22.13 2.24
N GLY A 343 -14.69 -22.06 3.54
CA GLY A 343 -15.42 -23.09 4.27
C GLY A 343 -16.95 -22.96 4.17
N ILE A 344 -17.48 -21.76 3.87
CA ILE A 344 -18.94 -21.51 3.75
C ILE A 344 -19.46 -21.87 2.35
N GLU A 345 -20.73 -22.29 2.25
CA GLU A 345 -21.35 -22.76 1.01
C GLU A 345 -22.73 -22.14 0.82
N GLY A 346 -22.96 -21.47 -0.32
CA GLY A 346 -24.27 -20.98 -0.72
C GLY A 346 -24.25 -19.57 -1.31
N ALA A 347 -25.40 -19.17 -1.88
CA ALA A 347 -25.68 -17.82 -2.36
C ALA A 347 -26.35 -16.99 -1.26
N TRP A 348 -26.25 -15.68 -1.34
CA TRP A 348 -26.89 -14.75 -0.42
C TRP A 348 -28.27 -14.27 -0.88
N THR A 349 -28.58 -14.48 -2.14
CA THR A 349 -29.80 -13.97 -2.78
C THR A 349 -30.48 -15.03 -3.61
N THR A 350 -31.75 -14.81 -3.95
CA THR A 350 -32.55 -15.67 -4.82
C THR A 350 -32.05 -15.67 -6.26
N HIS A 351 -31.52 -14.51 -6.73
CA HIS A 351 -31.07 -14.28 -8.11
C HIS A 351 -29.61 -13.87 -8.19
N PRO A 352 -28.65 -14.78 -7.97
CA PRO A 352 -27.23 -14.43 -7.79
C PRO A 352 -26.53 -13.87 -9.03
N THR A 353 -27.20 -13.78 -10.17
CA THR A 353 -26.67 -13.19 -11.42
C THR A 353 -27.42 -11.94 -11.85
N THR A 354 -28.20 -11.34 -10.94
CA THR A 354 -29.01 -10.14 -11.21
C THR A 354 -28.80 -9.12 -10.09
N TRP A 355 -28.58 -7.86 -10.47
CA TRP A 355 -28.56 -6.76 -9.51
C TRP A 355 -29.99 -6.42 -9.10
N ASP A 356 -30.32 -6.73 -7.87
CA ASP A 356 -31.62 -6.44 -7.28
C ASP A 356 -31.48 -6.09 -5.78
N ASN A 357 -32.61 -6.00 -5.06
CA ASN A 357 -32.63 -5.74 -3.61
C ASN A 357 -32.87 -7.01 -2.77
N GLY A 358 -32.63 -8.19 -3.36
CA GLY A 358 -32.89 -9.49 -2.74
C GLY A 358 -32.09 -9.73 -1.47
N TYR A 359 -30.86 -9.18 -1.39
CA TYR A 359 -30.02 -9.28 -0.19
C TYR A 359 -30.73 -8.73 1.06
N PHE A 360 -31.20 -7.48 1.01
CA PHE A 360 -31.90 -6.88 2.16
C PHE A 360 -33.29 -7.52 2.40
N HIS A 361 -33.96 -7.97 1.34
CA HIS A 361 -35.19 -8.71 1.48
C HIS A 361 -35.00 -9.94 2.35
N LEU A 362 -34.01 -10.78 2.03
CA LEU A 362 -33.73 -12.00 2.78
C LEU A 362 -33.19 -11.70 4.17
N LEU A 363 -32.20 -10.82 4.29
CA LEU A 363 -31.55 -10.49 5.57
C LEU A 363 -32.56 -10.01 6.61
N LEU A 364 -33.47 -9.10 6.23
CA LEU A 364 -34.34 -8.39 7.17
C LEU A 364 -35.67 -9.11 7.44
N ASN A 365 -36.20 -9.87 6.46
CA ASN A 365 -37.55 -10.47 6.58
C ASN A 365 -37.54 -11.91 7.13
N TYR A 366 -36.39 -12.56 7.24
CA TYR A 366 -36.27 -13.90 7.81
C TYR A 366 -35.53 -13.86 9.15
N GLU A 367 -35.82 -14.82 10.02
CA GLU A 367 -34.99 -15.15 11.17
C GLU A 367 -33.93 -16.17 10.74
N TRP A 368 -32.79 -16.17 11.41
CA TRP A 368 -31.61 -16.92 11.02
C TRP A 368 -31.08 -17.78 12.15
N GLU A 369 -30.59 -18.97 11.83
CA GLU A 369 -29.97 -19.89 12.77
C GLU A 369 -28.57 -20.32 12.28
N LEU A 370 -27.66 -20.57 13.23
CA LEU A 370 -26.32 -21.05 12.93
C LEU A 370 -26.36 -22.50 12.50
N LYS A 371 -25.71 -22.81 11.40
CA LYS A 371 -25.49 -24.17 10.88
C LYS A 371 -24.06 -24.38 10.43
N LYS A 372 -23.71 -25.63 10.20
CA LYS A 372 -22.45 -26.01 9.58
C LYS A 372 -22.65 -26.25 8.09
N SER A 373 -21.76 -25.67 7.28
CA SER A 373 -21.63 -25.96 5.86
C SER A 373 -21.17 -27.41 5.63
N PRO A 374 -21.20 -27.93 4.43
CA PRO A 374 -20.60 -29.23 4.09
C PRO A 374 -19.10 -29.31 4.44
N ALA A 375 -18.35 -28.20 4.35
CA ALA A 375 -16.96 -28.10 4.76
C ALA A 375 -16.75 -28.00 6.28
N GLY A 376 -17.82 -27.82 7.05
CA GLY A 376 -17.77 -27.72 8.51
C GLY A 376 -17.61 -26.30 9.07
N ALA A 377 -17.63 -25.27 8.22
CA ALA A 377 -17.59 -23.87 8.65
C ALA A 377 -18.95 -23.38 9.18
N TRP A 378 -18.94 -22.38 10.05
CA TRP A 378 -20.15 -21.75 10.52
C TRP A 378 -20.73 -20.80 9.47
N GLN A 379 -22.03 -20.91 9.23
CA GLN A 379 -22.83 -20.01 8.41
C GLN A 379 -24.23 -19.87 9.02
N TRP A 380 -24.94 -18.80 8.63
CA TRP A 380 -26.31 -18.57 9.03
C TRP A 380 -27.25 -18.99 7.91
N GLU A 381 -28.32 -19.76 8.25
CA GLU A 381 -29.36 -20.16 7.32
C GLU A 381 -30.73 -19.66 7.80
N PRO A 382 -31.66 -19.32 6.87
CA PRO A 382 -32.97 -18.78 7.24
C PRO A 382 -33.92 -19.84 7.82
N ILE A 383 -34.72 -19.44 8.82
CA ILE A 383 -35.75 -20.27 9.41
C ILE A 383 -37.06 -20.09 8.62
N GLY A 384 -37.64 -21.20 8.15
CA GLY A 384 -38.96 -21.17 7.53
C GLY A 384 -39.04 -20.42 6.19
N ILE A 385 -37.94 -20.41 5.44
CA ILE A 385 -37.87 -19.74 4.13
C ILE A 385 -38.86 -20.35 3.15
N LYS A 386 -39.53 -19.49 2.37
CA LYS A 386 -40.37 -19.87 1.28
C LYS A 386 -39.58 -20.44 0.11
N ASP A 387 -40.16 -21.37 -0.61
CA ASP A 387 -39.47 -22.01 -1.72
C ASP A 387 -39.14 -21.04 -2.86
N GLU A 388 -39.98 -20.03 -3.09
CA GLU A 388 -39.79 -18.95 -4.06
C GLU A 388 -38.56 -18.08 -3.78
N ASP A 389 -38.17 -17.96 -2.52
CA ASP A 389 -37.02 -17.13 -2.08
C ASP A 389 -35.67 -17.91 -2.07
N ARG A 390 -35.72 -19.20 -2.38
CA ARG A 390 -34.52 -20.04 -2.45
C ARG A 390 -33.83 -19.95 -3.81
N PRO A 391 -32.49 -19.72 -3.85
CA PRO A 391 -31.74 -19.83 -5.10
C PRO A 391 -31.77 -21.26 -5.66
N VAL A 392 -31.74 -21.38 -6.98
CA VAL A 392 -31.56 -22.66 -7.65
C VAL A 392 -30.10 -23.10 -7.60
N ASP A 393 -29.84 -24.40 -7.77
CA ASP A 393 -28.48 -24.94 -7.86
C ASP A 393 -27.75 -24.44 -9.11
N VAL A 394 -26.43 -24.36 -9.03
CA VAL A 394 -25.59 -23.81 -10.11
C VAL A 394 -25.61 -24.67 -11.40
N GLU A 395 -25.91 -25.95 -11.29
CA GLU A 395 -25.91 -26.91 -12.40
C GLU A 395 -27.29 -27.52 -12.70
N ASP A 396 -28.15 -27.58 -11.67
CA ASP A 396 -29.49 -28.21 -11.80
C ASP A 396 -30.60 -27.28 -11.29
N PRO A 397 -31.30 -26.57 -12.16
CA PRO A 397 -32.34 -25.61 -11.77
C PRO A 397 -33.57 -26.27 -11.11
N SER A 398 -33.69 -27.60 -11.09
CA SER A 398 -34.73 -28.31 -10.36
C SER A 398 -34.46 -28.40 -8.85
N ILE A 399 -33.22 -28.18 -8.44
CA ILE A 399 -32.79 -28.20 -7.04
C ILE A 399 -32.75 -26.79 -6.52
N ARG A 400 -33.22 -26.57 -5.29
CA ARG A 400 -33.18 -25.28 -4.58
C ARG A 400 -32.42 -25.44 -3.27
N HIS A 401 -31.62 -24.43 -2.95
CA HIS A 401 -30.82 -24.38 -1.73
C HIS A 401 -31.32 -23.29 -0.79
N ASN A 402 -31.00 -23.37 0.49
CA ASN A 402 -31.15 -22.22 1.37
C ASN A 402 -30.12 -21.17 1.00
N PRO A 403 -30.49 -19.88 0.97
CA PRO A 403 -29.51 -18.81 0.98
C PRO A 403 -28.75 -18.81 2.31
N ILE A 404 -27.59 -18.19 2.32
CA ILE A 404 -26.76 -18.09 3.52
C ILE A 404 -26.51 -16.62 3.89
N MET A 405 -26.14 -16.41 5.16
CA MET A 405 -25.49 -15.19 5.62
C MET A 405 -24.21 -15.56 6.37
N THR A 406 -23.20 -14.70 6.24
CA THR A 406 -22.00 -14.74 7.07
C THR A 406 -22.24 -14.02 8.39
N ASP A 407 -21.30 -14.14 9.32
CA ASP A 407 -21.37 -13.36 10.56
C ASP A 407 -21.30 -11.84 10.30
N ALA A 408 -20.60 -11.42 9.25
CA ALA A 408 -20.56 -10.03 8.81
C ALA A 408 -21.91 -9.54 8.25
N ASP A 409 -22.66 -10.39 7.52
CA ASP A 409 -24.00 -10.05 7.06
C ASP A 409 -24.98 -9.93 8.24
N MET A 410 -24.86 -10.82 9.20
CA MET A 410 -25.67 -10.72 10.43
C MET A 410 -25.33 -9.46 11.24
N ALA A 411 -24.10 -8.98 11.17
CA ALA A 411 -23.73 -7.68 11.73
C ALA A 411 -24.54 -6.52 11.11
N MET A 412 -24.82 -6.58 9.79
CA MET A 412 -25.66 -5.58 9.09
C MET A 412 -27.12 -5.57 9.56
N LYS A 413 -27.60 -6.69 10.14
CA LYS A 413 -28.92 -6.80 10.76
C LYS A 413 -28.91 -6.45 12.24
N MET A 414 -27.84 -6.80 12.98
CA MET A 414 -27.85 -6.79 14.44
C MET A 414 -27.20 -5.56 15.06
N ASP A 415 -26.17 -4.96 14.44
CA ASP A 415 -25.60 -3.69 14.89
C ASP A 415 -26.59 -2.54 14.62
N PRO A 416 -26.95 -1.73 15.63
CA PRO A 416 -27.99 -0.72 15.46
C PRO A 416 -27.70 0.34 14.38
N ALA A 417 -26.44 0.74 14.20
CA ALA A 417 -26.04 1.72 13.19
C ALA A 417 -26.13 1.12 11.79
N TYR A 418 -25.56 -0.08 11.59
CA TYR A 418 -25.65 -0.80 10.32
C TYR A 418 -27.08 -1.17 9.96
N ARG A 419 -27.89 -1.59 10.94
CA ARG A 419 -29.32 -1.91 10.73
C ARG A 419 -30.11 -0.73 10.20
N ALA A 420 -29.93 0.45 10.77
CA ALA A 420 -30.61 1.66 10.31
C ALA A 420 -30.31 1.98 8.83
N ILE A 421 -29.07 1.75 8.40
CA ILE A 421 -28.63 1.89 7.00
C ILE A 421 -29.26 0.79 6.14
N SER A 422 -29.18 -0.47 6.58
CA SER A 422 -29.75 -1.63 5.87
C SER A 422 -31.26 -1.48 5.63
N GLU A 423 -32.03 -1.02 6.65
CA GLU A 423 -33.45 -0.76 6.51
C GLU A 423 -33.74 0.40 5.55
N ARG A 424 -32.91 1.44 5.51
CA ARG A 424 -33.04 2.53 4.55
C ARG A 424 -32.78 2.02 3.12
N PHE A 425 -31.76 1.25 2.89
CA PHE A 425 -31.43 0.65 1.59
C PHE A 425 -32.51 -0.34 1.13
N HIS A 426 -33.09 -1.10 2.06
CA HIS A 426 -34.21 -1.99 1.74
C HIS A 426 -35.45 -1.22 1.26
N ARG A 427 -35.77 -0.09 1.91
CA ARG A 427 -36.91 0.76 1.53
C ARG A 427 -36.69 1.55 0.24
N ASP A 428 -35.43 1.89 -0.09
CA ASP A 428 -35.09 2.69 -1.26
C ASP A 428 -33.98 2.02 -2.08
N PRO A 429 -34.34 1.06 -2.96
CA PRO A 429 -33.37 0.36 -3.81
C PRO A 429 -32.59 1.27 -4.79
N ALA A 430 -33.21 2.38 -5.20
CA ALA A 430 -32.54 3.33 -6.08
C ALA A 430 -31.43 4.08 -5.35
N TYR A 431 -31.68 4.49 -4.12
CA TYR A 431 -30.67 5.08 -3.25
C TYR A 431 -29.55 4.10 -2.94
N PHE A 432 -29.88 2.85 -2.61
CA PHE A 432 -28.88 1.79 -2.41
C PHE A 432 -27.95 1.64 -3.65
N SER A 433 -28.55 1.57 -4.83
CA SER A 433 -27.79 1.42 -6.07
C SER A 433 -26.85 2.61 -6.33
N ASP A 434 -27.27 3.86 -6.05
CA ASP A 434 -26.41 5.04 -6.20
C ASP A 434 -25.26 5.04 -5.18
N VAL A 435 -25.56 4.76 -3.90
CA VAL A 435 -24.54 4.69 -2.84
C VAL A 435 -23.54 3.59 -3.12
N PHE A 436 -24.02 2.40 -3.51
CA PHE A 436 -23.13 1.30 -3.90
C PHE A 436 -22.24 1.67 -5.09
N ALA A 437 -22.83 2.22 -6.15
CA ALA A 437 -22.06 2.59 -7.34
C ALA A 437 -20.93 3.61 -7.02
N ARG A 438 -21.20 4.56 -6.12
CA ARG A 438 -20.18 5.53 -5.62
C ARG A 438 -19.14 4.87 -4.72
N ALA A 439 -19.56 4.01 -3.81
CA ALA A 439 -18.65 3.29 -2.91
C ALA A 439 -17.75 2.32 -3.69
N TRP A 440 -18.29 1.63 -4.70
CA TRP A 440 -17.54 0.78 -5.63
C TRP A 440 -16.52 1.59 -6.44
N PHE A 441 -16.91 2.76 -6.93
CA PHE A 441 -16.01 3.66 -7.62
C PHE A 441 -14.88 4.13 -6.68
N LYS A 442 -15.20 4.53 -5.45
CA LYS A 442 -14.20 4.90 -4.44
C LYS A 442 -13.26 3.72 -4.12
N LEU A 443 -13.81 2.53 -3.87
CA LEU A 443 -13.04 1.31 -3.58
C LEU A 443 -11.97 1.05 -4.65
N THR A 444 -12.33 1.21 -5.92
CA THR A 444 -11.49 0.86 -7.06
C THR A 444 -10.63 2.00 -7.61
N HIS A 445 -10.79 3.25 -7.12
CA HIS A 445 -10.09 4.44 -7.66
C HIS A 445 -9.37 5.28 -6.61
N ARG A 446 -9.55 5.02 -5.30
CA ARG A 446 -8.94 5.81 -4.22
C ARG A 446 -7.40 5.79 -4.20
N ASP A 447 -6.78 4.82 -4.86
CA ASP A 447 -5.34 4.65 -5.01
C ASP A 447 -4.77 5.25 -6.31
N MET A 448 -5.59 5.93 -7.10
CA MET A 448 -5.18 6.50 -8.39
C MET A 448 -4.72 7.96 -8.32
N GLY A 449 -4.88 8.62 -7.17
CA GLY A 449 -4.59 10.03 -6.99
C GLY A 449 -5.68 10.96 -7.53
N PRO A 450 -5.33 12.23 -7.83
CA PRO A 450 -6.30 13.23 -8.25
C PRO A 450 -6.87 12.93 -9.65
N LYS A 451 -8.08 13.44 -9.87
CA LYS A 451 -8.82 13.25 -11.14
C LYS A 451 -8.03 13.69 -12.39
N ALA A 452 -7.07 14.60 -12.28
CA ALA A 452 -6.18 14.98 -13.40
C ALA A 452 -5.41 13.78 -13.98
N ARG A 453 -5.27 12.69 -13.24
CA ARG A 453 -4.66 11.44 -13.71
C ARG A 453 -5.63 10.51 -14.44
N TYR A 454 -6.93 10.75 -14.37
CA TYR A 454 -7.95 9.85 -14.89
C TYR A 454 -8.06 9.94 -16.41
N ILE A 455 -8.22 8.79 -17.06
CA ILE A 455 -8.29 8.65 -18.53
C ILE A 455 -9.49 7.79 -18.90
N GLY A 456 -10.18 8.17 -19.97
CA GLY A 456 -11.22 7.36 -20.59
C GLY A 456 -12.55 8.07 -20.72
N PRO A 457 -13.47 7.46 -21.49
CA PRO A 457 -14.77 8.08 -21.83
C PRO A 457 -15.76 8.05 -20.67
N GLU A 458 -15.56 7.20 -19.65
CA GLU A 458 -16.49 7.00 -18.54
C GLU A 458 -16.03 7.69 -17.24
N VAL A 459 -15.01 8.57 -17.33
CA VAL A 459 -14.54 9.35 -16.17
C VAL A 459 -15.66 10.29 -15.70
N PRO A 460 -16.06 10.24 -14.40
CA PRO A 460 -17.09 11.11 -13.86
C PRO A 460 -16.74 12.59 -14.00
N LYS A 461 -17.72 13.42 -14.37
CA LYS A 461 -17.49 14.86 -14.62
C LYS A 461 -17.21 15.66 -13.34
N GLY A 462 -17.85 15.32 -12.23
CA GLY A 462 -17.65 15.98 -10.93
C GLY A 462 -16.40 15.54 -10.22
N ASP A 463 -15.87 16.38 -9.33
CA ASP A 463 -14.82 16.02 -8.39
C ASP A 463 -15.45 15.44 -7.12
N LEU A 464 -14.85 14.41 -6.59
CA LEU A 464 -15.21 13.83 -5.30
C LEU A 464 -14.21 14.33 -4.24
N ILE A 465 -14.69 14.66 -3.06
CA ILE A 465 -13.85 15.31 -2.04
C ILE A 465 -12.64 14.46 -1.64
N TRP A 466 -12.79 13.13 -1.62
CA TRP A 466 -11.72 12.19 -1.29
C TRP A 466 -10.60 12.10 -2.37
N GLN A 467 -10.80 12.71 -3.55
CA GLN A 467 -9.78 12.81 -4.60
C GLN A 467 -8.83 14.00 -4.38
N ASP A 468 -8.93 14.70 -3.26
CA ASP A 468 -8.13 15.87 -2.90
C ASP A 468 -8.07 16.93 -4.04
N PRO A 469 -9.21 17.43 -4.52
CA PRO A 469 -9.25 18.29 -5.70
C PRO A 469 -8.45 19.58 -5.50
N VAL A 470 -7.71 19.99 -6.53
CA VAL A 470 -6.93 21.22 -6.56
C VAL A 470 -7.26 21.97 -7.85
N PRO A 471 -7.61 23.26 -7.82
CA PRO A 471 -7.80 24.03 -9.02
C PRO A 471 -6.47 24.24 -9.75
N ALA A 472 -6.51 24.44 -11.07
CA ALA A 472 -5.33 24.80 -11.84
C ALA A 472 -4.74 26.14 -11.38
N GLY A 473 -3.43 26.21 -11.21
CA GLY A 473 -2.71 27.43 -10.89
C GLY A 473 -2.39 28.26 -12.14
N ARG A 474 -1.99 29.50 -11.94
CA ARG A 474 -1.51 30.39 -12.99
C ARG A 474 -0.06 30.07 -13.33
N THR A 475 0.31 30.29 -14.59
CA THR A 475 1.69 30.11 -15.09
C THR A 475 2.30 31.41 -15.62
N ASP A 476 1.50 32.50 -15.70
CA ASP A 476 1.81 33.72 -16.40
C ASP A 476 2.24 34.88 -15.48
N TYR A 477 2.95 34.59 -14.39
CA TYR A 477 3.51 35.57 -13.47
C TYR A 477 5.05 35.62 -13.55
N ASP A 478 5.64 36.73 -13.07
CA ASP A 478 7.10 36.92 -13.06
C ASP A 478 7.76 36.16 -11.89
N VAL A 479 8.27 34.96 -12.21
CA VAL A 479 8.97 34.11 -11.24
C VAL A 479 10.21 34.79 -10.64
N ALA A 480 10.94 35.58 -11.43
CA ALA A 480 12.15 36.28 -10.94
C ALA A 480 11.80 37.37 -9.92
N ALA A 481 10.73 38.13 -10.19
CA ALA A 481 10.23 39.11 -9.23
C ALA A 481 9.73 38.48 -7.94
N VAL A 482 9.06 37.31 -7.99
CA VAL A 482 8.65 36.55 -6.80
C VAL A 482 9.87 36.10 -6.00
N LYS A 483 10.87 35.49 -6.63
CA LYS A 483 12.13 35.09 -5.98
C LYS A 483 12.83 36.27 -5.32
N ALA A 484 12.87 37.44 -5.96
CA ALA A 484 13.46 38.66 -5.38
C ALA A 484 12.73 39.12 -4.10
N LYS A 485 11.39 39.10 -4.09
CA LYS A 485 10.58 39.41 -2.89
C LYS A 485 10.84 38.41 -1.76
N ILE A 486 10.90 37.10 -2.09
CA ILE A 486 11.23 36.06 -1.10
C ILE A 486 12.64 36.29 -0.53
N ALA A 487 13.62 36.54 -1.37
CA ALA A 487 15.00 36.84 -0.93
C ALA A 487 15.12 38.06 0.02
N ALA A 488 14.25 39.06 -0.18
CA ALA A 488 14.17 40.27 0.63
C ALA A 488 13.27 40.15 1.87
N SER A 489 12.57 39.04 2.07
CA SER A 489 11.55 38.88 3.13
C SER A 489 12.08 38.78 4.54
N GLY A 490 13.37 38.60 4.72
CA GLY A 490 13.99 38.35 6.03
C GLY A 490 13.84 36.93 6.58
N LEU A 491 13.19 36.02 5.85
CA LEU A 491 13.14 34.64 6.26
C LEU A 491 14.51 33.97 6.17
N THR A 492 14.81 33.11 7.13
CA THR A 492 16.06 32.32 7.15
C THR A 492 16.02 31.19 6.14
N ILE A 493 17.19 30.66 5.75
CA ILE A 493 17.31 29.51 4.90
C ILE A 493 16.56 28.32 5.50
N ALA A 494 16.75 28.04 6.78
CA ALA A 494 16.08 26.95 7.48
C ALA A 494 14.55 27.08 7.46
N GLU A 495 14.00 28.27 7.71
CA GLU A 495 12.55 28.54 7.66
C GLU A 495 11.97 28.29 6.26
N MET A 496 12.63 28.80 5.22
CA MET A 496 12.19 28.62 3.83
C MET A 496 12.23 27.16 3.39
N VAL A 497 13.35 26.48 3.62
CA VAL A 497 13.56 25.09 3.21
C VAL A 497 12.65 24.14 4.01
N ALA A 498 12.56 24.30 5.34
CA ALA A 498 11.71 23.45 6.16
C ALA A 498 10.23 23.59 5.81
N THR A 499 9.73 24.79 5.48
CA THR A 499 8.32 24.99 5.10
C THR A 499 8.00 24.35 3.76
N ALA A 500 8.87 24.47 2.76
CA ALA A 500 8.69 23.79 1.48
C ALA A 500 8.77 22.27 1.63
N TRP A 501 9.71 21.77 2.42
CA TRP A 501 9.82 20.35 2.75
C TRP A 501 8.56 19.84 3.44
N ASP A 502 8.07 20.51 4.48
CA ASP A 502 6.86 20.12 5.22
C ASP A 502 5.61 20.07 4.32
N SER A 503 5.55 20.94 3.31
CA SER A 503 4.47 20.91 2.31
C SER A 503 4.59 19.69 1.40
N ALA A 504 5.78 19.41 0.86
CA ALA A 504 6.01 18.39 -0.16
C ALA A 504 6.14 16.97 0.40
N ARG A 505 6.73 16.79 1.59
CA ARG A 505 7.03 15.47 2.20
C ARG A 505 5.80 14.61 2.49
N THR A 506 4.59 15.17 2.42
CA THR A 506 3.34 14.43 2.59
C THR A 506 3.01 13.55 1.40
N PHE A 507 3.65 13.76 0.25
CA PHE A 507 3.40 12.97 -0.95
C PHE A 507 3.67 11.49 -0.73
N ARG A 508 2.75 10.68 -1.23
CA ARG A 508 2.83 9.21 -1.25
C ARG A 508 2.71 8.72 -2.69
N GLY A 509 3.75 8.07 -3.19
CA GLY A 509 3.75 7.45 -4.51
C GLY A 509 2.82 6.24 -4.62
N SER A 510 2.41 5.66 -3.49
CA SER A 510 1.52 4.51 -3.40
C SER A 510 0.10 4.82 -3.88
N ASP A 511 -0.49 5.93 -3.44
CA ASP A 511 -1.84 6.37 -3.81
C ASP A 511 -1.90 7.76 -4.44
N LYS A 512 -0.74 8.37 -4.68
CA LYS A 512 -0.61 9.69 -5.33
C LYS A 512 -1.27 10.84 -4.56
N ARG A 513 -1.42 10.69 -3.23
CA ARG A 513 -1.98 11.73 -2.35
C ARG A 513 -0.87 12.55 -1.68
N GLY A 514 -1.24 13.71 -1.17
CA GLY A 514 -0.31 14.64 -0.53
C GLY A 514 0.51 15.45 -1.54
N GLY A 515 1.59 16.09 -1.07
CA GLY A 515 2.47 16.91 -1.87
C GLY A 515 2.26 18.41 -1.70
N ALA A 516 3.03 19.20 -2.45
CA ALA A 516 3.06 20.66 -2.33
C ALA A 516 1.88 21.36 -3.04
N ASN A 517 1.28 20.71 -4.05
CA ASN A 517 0.17 21.27 -4.80
C ASN A 517 -1.07 21.41 -3.91
N GLY A 518 -1.80 22.51 -4.04
CA GLY A 518 -2.95 22.82 -3.20
C GLY A 518 -2.59 23.66 -1.95
N ALA A 519 -1.34 23.76 -1.58
CA ALA A 519 -0.88 24.46 -0.36
C ALA A 519 -1.70 24.09 0.89
N ARG A 520 -2.09 22.81 1.03
CA ARG A 520 -2.91 22.36 2.17
C ARG A 520 -2.23 22.53 3.52
N ILE A 521 -0.92 22.73 3.51
CA ILE A 521 -0.15 23.06 4.72
C ILE A 521 -0.68 24.31 5.45
N ARG A 522 -1.42 25.20 4.79
CA ARG A 522 -2.09 26.37 5.38
C ARG A 522 -3.51 26.08 5.89
N LEU A 523 -4.04 24.88 5.64
CA LEU A 523 -5.40 24.47 5.95
C LEU A 523 -5.41 23.40 7.08
N ALA A 524 -6.55 23.26 7.77
CA ALA A 524 -6.75 22.13 8.66
C ALA A 524 -6.90 20.84 7.83
N PRO A 525 -6.35 19.70 8.31
CA PRO A 525 -5.66 19.53 9.59
C PRO A 525 -4.15 19.83 9.52
N GLN A 526 -3.56 19.96 8.32
CA GLN A 526 -2.10 19.97 8.10
C GLN A 526 -1.39 21.16 8.78
N LYS A 527 -2.03 22.35 8.87
CA LYS A 527 -1.44 23.51 9.52
C LYS A 527 -1.14 23.31 11.01
N ASP A 528 -1.87 22.39 11.64
CA ASP A 528 -1.83 22.16 13.08
C ASP A 528 -0.97 20.93 13.45
N TRP A 529 -0.42 20.20 12.48
CA TRP A 529 0.42 19.02 12.71
C TRP A 529 1.71 19.38 13.43
N GLU A 530 2.02 18.64 14.49
CA GLU A 530 3.21 18.87 15.33
C GLU A 530 4.50 18.90 14.51
N GLY A 531 4.68 17.97 13.57
CA GLY A 531 5.85 17.88 12.71
C GLY A 531 6.10 19.10 11.82
N ASN A 532 5.09 19.95 11.62
CA ASN A 532 5.20 21.19 10.86
C ASN A 532 5.57 22.40 11.72
N GLU A 533 5.66 22.25 13.06
CA GLU A 533 5.94 23.33 14.00
C GLU A 533 4.99 24.53 13.79
N PRO A 534 3.72 24.45 14.22
CA PRO A 534 2.66 25.40 13.85
C PRO A 534 2.99 26.88 14.05
N GLN A 535 3.76 27.22 15.09
CA GLN A 535 4.16 28.62 15.36
C GLN A 535 5.16 29.13 14.31
N ARG A 536 6.18 28.35 13.97
CA ARG A 536 7.12 28.63 12.88
C ARG A 536 6.39 28.75 11.56
N LEU A 537 5.53 27.74 11.27
CA LEU A 537 4.76 27.67 10.04
C LEU A 537 3.87 28.90 9.85
N ALA A 538 3.10 29.29 10.87
CA ALA A 538 2.22 30.46 10.81
C ALA A 538 2.99 31.77 10.54
N LYS A 539 4.19 31.92 11.13
CA LYS A 539 5.08 33.07 10.84
C LYS A 539 5.47 33.11 9.38
N VAL A 540 5.93 31.98 8.84
CA VAL A 540 6.41 31.86 7.45
C VAL A 540 5.28 32.06 6.46
N LEU A 541 4.14 31.37 6.66
CA LEU A 541 2.99 31.44 5.77
C LEU A 541 2.46 32.86 5.62
N ARG A 542 2.37 33.63 6.69
CA ARG A 542 1.93 35.05 6.62
C ARG A 542 2.76 35.84 5.62
N VAL A 543 4.08 35.67 5.61
CA VAL A 543 4.98 36.36 4.67
C VAL A 543 4.80 35.86 3.26
N LEU A 544 4.66 34.54 3.07
CA LEU A 544 4.53 33.95 1.74
C LEU A 544 3.17 34.23 1.12
N GLU A 545 2.09 34.27 1.90
CA GLU A 545 0.74 34.67 1.45
C GLU A 545 0.68 36.13 1.01
N GLU A 546 1.35 37.04 1.72
CA GLU A 546 1.49 38.45 1.29
C GLU A 546 2.22 38.57 -0.04
N ILE A 547 3.29 37.79 -0.25
CA ILE A 547 4.03 37.75 -1.53
C ILE A 547 3.15 37.17 -2.65
N ALA A 548 2.40 36.11 -2.38
CA ALA A 548 1.49 35.50 -3.33
C ALA A 548 0.40 36.48 -3.77
N ALA A 549 -0.28 37.12 -2.81
CA ALA A 549 -1.33 38.10 -3.09
C ALA A 549 -0.84 39.28 -3.97
N GLY A 550 0.42 39.67 -3.79
CA GLY A 550 1.03 40.80 -4.53
C GLY A 550 1.72 40.40 -5.84
N SER A 551 1.66 39.14 -6.27
CA SER A 551 2.40 38.64 -7.45
C SER A 551 1.54 37.90 -8.48
N GLY A 552 0.33 37.48 -8.10
CA GLY A 552 -0.51 36.63 -8.93
C GLY A 552 -0.11 35.16 -8.96
N ALA A 553 0.96 34.77 -8.23
CA ALA A 553 1.33 33.38 -8.01
C ALA A 553 0.42 32.74 -6.96
N SER A 554 0.23 31.40 -7.03
CA SER A 554 -0.42 30.65 -5.95
C SER A 554 0.47 30.62 -4.70
N VAL A 555 -0.13 30.43 -3.52
CA VAL A 555 0.63 30.20 -2.28
C VAL A 555 1.46 28.90 -2.40
N ALA A 556 0.93 27.87 -3.08
CA ALA A 556 1.66 26.63 -3.33
C ALA A 556 2.96 26.86 -4.11
N ASP A 557 2.91 27.65 -5.19
CA ASP A 557 4.11 28.00 -5.96
C ASP A 557 5.08 28.86 -5.14
N VAL A 558 4.58 29.81 -4.35
CA VAL A 558 5.43 30.69 -3.52
C VAL A 558 6.13 29.90 -2.40
N ILE A 559 5.48 28.90 -1.81
CA ILE A 559 6.11 27.99 -0.82
C ILE A 559 7.28 27.22 -1.45
N VAL A 560 7.07 26.63 -2.62
CA VAL A 560 8.13 25.89 -3.33
C VAL A 560 9.26 26.82 -3.75
N LEU A 561 8.94 28.01 -4.26
CA LEU A 561 9.94 29.04 -4.61
C LEU A 561 10.73 29.51 -3.38
N ALA A 562 10.11 29.59 -2.20
CA ALA A 562 10.83 29.93 -0.98
C ALA A 562 11.88 28.87 -0.63
N GLY A 563 11.53 27.57 -0.72
CA GLY A 563 12.49 26.48 -0.58
C GLY A 563 13.64 26.58 -1.59
N ASN A 564 13.32 26.82 -2.85
CA ASN A 564 14.31 26.97 -3.92
C ASN A 564 15.26 28.13 -3.67
N VAL A 565 14.74 29.30 -3.26
CA VAL A 565 15.57 30.48 -2.89
C VAL A 565 16.47 30.16 -1.70
N GLY A 566 15.97 29.41 -0.70
CA GLY A 566 16.77 28.92 0.41
C GLY A 566 17.94 28.06 -0.03
N VAL A 567 17.70 27.08 -0.90
CA VAL A 567 18.71 26.19 -1.46
C VAL A 567 19.72 26.95 -2.32
N GLU A 568 19.27 27.85 -3.21
CA GLU A 568 20.13 28.68 -4.07
C GLU A 568 21.08 29.58 -3.23
N ARG A 569 20.54 30.19 -2.17
CA ARG A 569 21.34 31.02 -1.24
C ARG A 569 22.40 30.18 -0.51
N ALA A 570 22.02 29.00 -0.03
CA ALA A 570 22.92 28.11 0.68
C ALA A 570 24.04 27.55 -0.25
N ALA A 571 23.70 27.21 -1.49
CA ALA A 571 24.66 26.78 -2.48
C ALA A 571 25.63 27.91 -2.86
N LYS A 572 25.14 29.14 -3.04
CA LYS A 572 25.96 30.32 -3.31
C LYS A 572 26.93 30.62 -2.17
N ALA A 573 26.49 30.45 -0.93
CA ALA A 573 27.37 30.59 0.25
C ALA A 573 28.46 29.50 0.29
N ALA A 574 28.20 28.33 -0.29
CA ALA A 574 29.19 27.26 -0.48
C ALA A 574 30.12 27.47 -1.68
N GLY A 575 29.92 28.53 -2.47
CA GLY A 575 30.71 28.84 -3.65
C GLY A 575 30.18 28.27 -4.96
N PHE A 576 28.93 27.77 -4.99
CA PHE A 576 28.28 27.22 -6.18
C PHE A 576 27.14 28.13 -6.65
N ASP A 577 27.19 28.58 -7.90
CA ASP A 577 26.11 29.33 -8.52
C ASP A 577 25.15 28.36 -9.21
N VAL A 578 24.04 28.04 -8.54
CA VAL A 578 23.03 27.07 -9.02
C VAL A 578 21.67 27.73 -9.11
N THR A 579 20.89 27.34 -10.10
CA THR A 579 19.48 27.67 -10.22
C THR A 579 18.68 26.37 -9.99
N VAL A 580 17.80 26.37 -8.98
CA VAL A 580 16.91 25.24 -8.74
C VAL A 580 15.78 25.26 -9.78
N PRO A 581 15.58 24.17 -10.56
CA PRO A 581 14.51 24.10 -11.55
C PRO A 581 13.15 24.32 -10.91
N PHE A 582 12.30 25.09 -11.61
CA PHE A 582 10.94 25.38 -11.14
C PHE A 582 9.99 25.47 -12.31
N ALA A 583 8.82 24.81 -12.18
CA ALA A 583 7.71 24.93 -13.09
C ALA A 583 6.51 25.55 -12.35
N PRO A 584 5.98 26.72 -12.80
CA PRO A 584 4.79 27.35 -12.22
C PRO A 584 3.54 26.54 -12.54
N GLY A 585 2.43 26.81 -11.82
CA GLY A 585 1.12 26.25 -12.14
C GLY A 585 0.49 25.39 -11.04
N ARG A 586 1.08 25.32 -9.84
CA ARG A 586 0.38 24.77 -8.69
C ARG A 586 -0.81 25.65 -8.34
N GLY A 587 -1.94 25.04 -7.99
CA GLY A 587 -3.12 25.73 -7.51
C GLY A 587 -3.18 25.76 -5.99
N ASP A 588 -4.15 26.52 -5.46
CA ASP A 588 -4.43 26.60 -4.03
C ASP A 588 -5.77 25.94 -3.73
N ALA A 589 -5.77 24.89 -2.92
CA ALA A 589 -7.00 24.29 -2.42
C ALA A 589 -7.66 25.20 -1.36
N THR A 590 -8.96 25.01 -1.19
CA THR A 590 -9.72 25.64 -0.10
C THR A 590 -10.03 24.61 0.99
N GLN A 591 -10.47 25.10 2.17
CA GLN A 591 -10.91 24.20 3.23
C GLN A 591 -12.09 23.31 2.79
N ALA A 592 -13.01 23.85 1.98
CA ALA A 592 -14.14 23.10 1.44
C ALA A 592 -13.74 22.00 0.44
N MET A 593 -12.54 22.08 -0.15
CA MET A 593 -11.94 21.07 -1.03
C MET A 593 -11.10 20.06 -0.26
N THR A 594 -11.04 20.16 1.07
CA THR A 594 -10.21 19.31 1.92
C THR A 594 -11.11 18.48 2.83
N ASP A 595 -11.16 17.19 2.59
CA ASP A 595 -11.78 16.22 3.49
C ASP A 595 -10.85 16.04 4.70
N VAL A 596 -11.17 16.75 5.80
CA VAL A 596 -10.30 16.84 6.99
C VAL A 596 -9.97 15.46 7.54
N ASP A 597 -10.97 14.60 7.68
CA ASP A 597 -10.80 13.27 8.28
C ASP A 597 -9.97 12.36 7.34
N SER A 598 -10.30 12.33 6.06
CA SER A 598 -9.55 11.59 5.05
C SER A 598 -8.12 12.12 4.87
N PHE A 599 -7.90 13.44 5.05
CA PHE A 599 -6.58 14.05 4.92
C PHE A 599 -5.70 13.88 6.16
N ALA A 600 -6.29 13.69 7.33
CA ALA A 600 -5.57 13.50 8.59
C ALA A 600 -4.61 12.31 8.58
N VAL A 601 -4.93 11.26 7.81
CA VAL A 601 -4.05 10.07 7.66
C VAL A 601 -2.71 10.36 6.97
N LEU A 602 -2.60 11.52 6.31
CA LEU A 602 -1.34 11.95 5.69
C LEU A 602 -0.37 12.60 6.69
N GLU A 603 -0.77 12.78 7.96
CA GLU A 603 0.13 13.32 8.98
C GLU A 603 1.38 12.46 9.09
N PRO A 604 2.57 13.02 8.84
CA PRO A 604 3.79 12.29 9.10
C PRO A 604 3.96 12.05 10.59
N ILE A 605 4.08 10.79 10.98
CA ILE A 605 4.32 10.41 12.39
C ILE A 605 5.81 10.45 12.75
N HIS A 606 6.66 10.56 11.74
CA HIS A 606 8.11 10.69 11.85
C HIS A 606 8.65 11.46 10.64
N ASP A 607 9.84 12.00 10.80
CA ASP A 607 10.60 12.59 9.70
C ASP A 607 12.12 12.45 9.97
N GLY A 608 12.70 11.36 9.48
CA GLY A 608 14.14 11.13 9.57
C GLY A 608 14.97 12.21 8.87
N TYR A 609 14.42 12.88 7.86
CA TYR A 609 15.06 13.99 7.16
C TYR A 609 15.19 15.26 8.02
N ARG A 610 14.33 15.41 9.05
CA ARG A 610 14.36 16.52 10.00
C ARG A 610 14.65 16.07 11.44
N ASN A 611 15.10 14.81 11.64
CA ASN A 611 15.37 14.22 12.96
C ASN A 611 14.18 14.34 13.93
N TRP A 612 12.96 14.07 13.46
CA TRP A 612 11.76 14.15 14.26
C TRP A 612 11.02 12.83 14.34
N LEU A 613 10.52 12.53 15.52
CA LEU A 613 9.71 11.36 15.83
C LEU A 613 8.60 11.79 16.81
N LYS A 614 7.34 11.54 16.46
CA LYS A 614 6.18 11.96 17.27
C LYS A 614 6.13 11.20 18.60
N LYS A 615 6.52 9.93 18.58
CA LYS A 615 6.60 9.02 19.73
C LYS A 615 7.49 7.84 19.39
N ASP A 616 7.76 6.99 20.37
CA ASP A 616 8.40 5.70 20.11
C ASP A 616 7.46 4.77 19.35
N TYR A 617 7.99 4.07 18.37
CA TYR A 617 7.29 3.09 17.54
C TYR A 617 7.99 1.73 17.64
N ALA A 618 7.27 0.66 17.30
CA ALA A 618 7.85 -0.69 17.22
C ALA A 618 8.90 -0.82 16.10
N VAL A 619 8.77 0.00 15.05
CA VAL A 619 9.71 0.09 13.93
C VAL A 619 10.77 1.15 14.22
N SER A 620 12.03 0.88 13.90
CA SER A 620 13.13 1.80 14.18
C SER A 620 13.04 3.10 13.37
N PRO A 621 13.61 4.23 13.88
CA PRO A 621 13.58 5.50 13.16
C PRO A 621 14.22 5.44 11.77
N GLU A 622 15.29 4.66 11.59
CA GLU A 622 15.94 4.47 10.28
C GLU A 622 15.10 3.66 9.30
N GLU A 623 14.35 2.66 9.78
CA GLU A 623 13.39 1.93 8.94
C GLU A 623 12.17 2.80 8.58
N LEU A 624 11.67 3.60 9.52
CA LEU A 624 10.62 4.58 9.23
C LEU A 624 11.09 5.62 8.18
N MET A 625 12.34 6.06 8.24
CA MET A 625 12.91 6.93 7.20
C MET A 625 12.96 6.22 5.85
N LEU A 626 13.38 4.96 5.82
CA LEU A 626 13.40 4.14 4.61
C LEU A 626 12.00 3.99 4.00
N ASP A 627 11.00 3.72 4.83
CA ASP A 627 9.60 3.63 4.44
C ASP A 627 9.10 4.94 3.80
N ARG A 628 9.37 6.09 4.43
CA ARG A 628 9.05 7.41 3.88
C ARG A 628 9.79 7.67 2.56
N THR A 629 11.03 7.26 2.46
CA THR A 629 11.84 7.37 1.24
C THR A 629 11.19 6.63 0.08
N GLN A 630 10.73 5.41 0.33
CA GLN A 630 10.03 4.59 -0.68
C GLN A 630 8.70 5.24 -1.09
N LEU A 631 7.90 5.74 -0.13
CA LEU A 631 6.65 6.45 -0.42
C LEU A 631 6.86 7.71 -1.27
N MET A 632 7.97 8.43 -1.10
CA MET A 632 8.31 9.58 -1.93
C MET A 632 8.94 9.19 -3.29
N GLY A 633 9.11 7.89 -3.58
CA GLY A 633 9.71 7.41 -4.82
C GLY A 633 11.21 7.71 -4.96
N LEU A 634 11.93 7.82 -3.84
CA LEU A 634 13.36 8.14 -3.82
C LEU A 634 14.21 6.87 -3.75
N THR A 635 15.39 6.94 -4.35
CA THR A 635 16.43 5.91 -4.24
C THR A 635 17.27 6.10 -2.96
N ALA A 636 18.07 5.10 -2.58
CA ALA A 636 18.99 5.20 -1.45
C ALA A 636 20.03 6.32 -1.63
N HIS A 637 20.47 6.54 -2.86
CA HIS A 637 21.37 7.61 -3.22
C HIS A 637 20.72 9.00 -3.01
N GLU A 638 19.47 9.19 -3.48
CA GLU A 638 18.70 10.42 -3.31
C GLU A 638 18.39 10.69 -1.82
N MET A 639 18.03 9.64 -1.06
CA MET A 639 17.87 9.73 0.38
C MET A 639 19.12 10.23 1.07
N THR A 640 20.28 9.68 0.72
CA THR A 640 21.58 10.07 1.28
C THR A 640 21.87 11.54 1.03
N ALA A 641 21.69 12.01 -0.22
CA ALA A 641 21.94 13.41 -0.57
C ALA A 641 21.02 14.36 0.20
N LEU A 642 19.72 14.04 0.32
CA LEU A 642 18.75 14.88 1.03
C LEU A 642 19.05 14.95 2.53
N VAL A 643 19.33 13.84 3.19
CA VAL A 643 19.62 13.85 4.63
C VAL A 643 20.84 14.72 4.90
N GLY A 644 21.96 14.52 4.20
CA GLY A 644 23.16 15.31 4.39
C GLY A 644 22.94 16.81 4.16
N GLY A 645 22.19 17.17 3.12
CA GLY A 645 21.90 18.57 2.80
C GLY A 645 20.97 19.22 3.82
N LEU A 646 19.86 18.57 4.17
CA LEU A 646 18.92 19.12 5.16
C LEU A 646 19.56 19.30 6.55
N ARG A 647 20.51 18.42 6.92
CA ARG A 647 21.29 18.58 8.16
C ARG A 647 22.14 19.85 8.15
N VAL A 648 22.96 20.05 7.12
CA VAL A 648 23.84 21.25 7.05
C VAL A 648 23.04 22.54 6.85
N LEU A 649 21.82 22.46 6.32
CA LEU A 649 20.91 23.60 6.22
C LEU A 649 20.22 23.96 7.54
N GLY A 650 20.37 23.15 8.58
CA GLY A 650 19.80 23.40 9.91
C GLY A 650 18.27 23.27 9.96
N THR A 651 17.70 22.38 9.17
CA THR A 651 16.22 22.22 9.04
C THR A 651 15.61 21.28 10.08
N ASN A 652 16.38 20.77 11.02
CA ASN A 652 15.89 19.84 12.04
C ASN A 652 14.68 20.42 12.80
N HIS A 653 13.75 19.54 13.14
CA HIS A 653 12.60 19.88 13.98
C HIS A 653 13.05 20.42 15.33
N GLY A 654 12.39 21.46 15.83
CA GLY A 654 12.76 22.11 17.09
C GLY A 654 14.16 22.75 17.09
N SER A 655 14.74 22.97 15.91
CA SER A 655 16.10 23.51 15.74
C SER A 655 17.20 22.70 16.48
N THR A 656 16.98 21.38 16.66
CA THR A 656 17.95 20.48 17.27
C THR A 656 19.22 20.38 16.43
N LYS A 657 20.36 20.10 17.07
CA LYS A 657 21.66 20.02 16.40
C LYS A 657 22.13 18.58 16.15
N HIS A 658 21.26 17.61 16.34
CA HIS A 658 21.60 16.20 16.09
C HIS A 658 21.82 15.97 14.58
N GLY A 659 22.95 15.42 14.20
CA GLY A 659 23.32 15.21 12.80
C GLY A 659 23.81 16.47 12.06
N VAL A 660 23.82 17.65 12.69
CA VAL A 660 24.35 18.89 12.07
C VAL A 660 25.88 18.88 12.22
N PHE A 661 26.56 18.10 11.36
CA PHE A 661 28.01 17.89 11.40
C PHE A 661 28.74 18.97 10.60
N THR A 662 28.53 20.24 10.93
CA THR A 662 29.16 21.37 10.27
C THR A 662 29.29 22.55 11.22
N ASP A 663 30.35 23.34 11.05
CA ASP A 663 30.52 24.63 11.70
C ASP A 663 29.94 25.80 10.85
N ARG A 664 29.36 25.48 9.67
CA ARG A 664 28.84 26.43 8.68
C ARG A 664 27.36 26.17 8.40
N GLU A 665 26.55 26.15 9.44
CA GLU A 665 25.11 25.91 9.31
C GLU A 665 24.45 26.91 8.33
N GLY A 666 23.54 26.44 7.49
CA GLY A 666 22.90 27.22 6.43
C GLY A 666 23.71 27.31 5.14
N VAL A 667 24.84 26.65 5.05
CA VAL A 667 25.70 26.56 3.85
C VAL A 667 25.61 25.15 3.29
N LEU A 668 25.27 25.00 2.01
CA LEU A 668 25.08 23.68 1.37
C LEU A 668 26.44 23.05 1.06
N THR A 669 27.06 22.47 2.08
CA THR A 669 28.34 21.78 1.99
C THR A 669 28.19 20.29 2.17
N ASN A 670 29.20 19.52 1.77
CA ASN A 670 29.30 18.09 2.04
C ASN A 670 29.84 17.74 3.44
N ASP A 671 29.88 18.72 4.35
CA ASP A 671 30.49 18.59 5.69
C ASP A 671 29.87 17.42 6.49
N PHE A 672 28.54 17.15 6.33
CA PHE A 672 27.90 16.00 6.96
C PHE A 672 28.64 14.70 6.68
N PHE A 673 28.98 14.45 5.45
CA PHE A 673 29.65 13.20 5.03
C PHE A 673 31.11 13.18 5.43
N VAL A 674 31.83 14.28 5.25
CA VAL A 674 33.23 14.41 5.64
C VAL A 674 33.40 14.13 7.14
N ASN A 675 32.55 14.73 7.97
CA ASN A 675 32.65 14.56 9.42
C ASN A 675 32.07 13.24 9.91
N LEU A 676 31.07 12.66 9.22
CA LEU A 676 30.54 11.32 9.51
C LEU A 676 31.61 10.22 9.28
N THR A 677 32.44 10.37 8.29
CA THR A 677 33.47 9.37 7.91
C THR A 677 34.84 9.65 8.53
N ASP A 678 34.99 10.76 9.30
CA ASP A 678 36.25 11.14 9.91
C ASP A 678 36.67 10.17 11.04
N MET A 679 37.72 9.40 10.79
CA MET A 679 38.28 8.46 11.75
C MET A 679 39.03 9.10 12.92
N ALA A 680 39.23 10.43 12.91
CA ALA A 680 39.70 11.17 14.08
C ALA A 680 38.62 11.27 15.18
N CYS A 681 37.39 10.89 14.87
CA CYS A 681 36.26 10.87 15.79
C CYS A 681 35.91 9.46 16.30
N THR A 682 35.18 9.40 17.40
CA THR A 682 34.51 8.20 17.95
C THR A 682 33.04 8.52 18.20
N TRP A 683 32.19 7.50 18.10
CA TRP A 683 30.74 7.57 18.29
C TRP A 683 30.40 6.93 19.62
N VAL A 684 29.89 7.71 20.57
CA VAL A 684 29.67 7.26 21.95
C VAL A 684 28.18 7.34 22.27
N PRO A 685 27.50 6.22 22.58
CA PRO A 685 26.10 6.27 23.01
C PRO A 685 25.98 7.02 24.34
N VAL A 686 25.00 7.93 24.43
CA VAL A 686 24.73 8.72 25.64
C VAL A 686 23.33 8.49 26.21
N GLY A 687 22.62 7.47 25.68
CA GLY A 687 21.26 7.11 26.09
C GLY A 687 20.18 7.74 25.21
N ASN A 688 18.94 7.24 25.34
CA ASN A 688 17.76 7.73 24.61
C ASN A 688 17.92 7.80 23.08
N GLY A 689 18.65 6.84 22.50
CA GLY A 689 18.89 6.81 21.04
C GLY A 689 19.83 7.89 20.52
N LEU A 690 20.49 8.64 21.42
CA LEU A 690 21.45 9.70 21.09
C LEU A 690 22.88 9.23 21.25
N TYR A 691 23.75 9.86 20.46
CA TYR A 691 25.18 9.61 20.40
C TYR A 691 25.93 10.93 20.43
N GLU A 692 27.12 10.92 21.07
CA GLU A 692 28.08 12.00 20.97
C GLU A 692 29.21 11.60 20.02
N ILE A 693 29.61 12.53 19.17
CA ILE A 693 30.80 12.43 18.35
C ILE A 693 31.92 13.13 19.10
N ARG A 694 32.94 12.38 19.47
CA ARG A 694 34.07 12.87 20.26
C ARG A 694 35.37 12.75 19.50
N ASP A 695 36.24 13.73 19.68
CA ASP A 695 37.61 13.63 19.22
C ASP A 695 38.29 12.40 19.87
N ARG A 696 38.91 11.57 19.07
CA ARG A 696 39.49 10.28 19.52
C ARG A 696 40.66 10.44 20.48
N LYS A 697 41.42 11.54 20.38
CA LYS A 697 42.62 11.79 21.20
C LYS A 697 42.24 12.48 22.52
N THR A 698 41.34 13.46 22.46
CA THR A 698 41.05 14.31 23.60
C THR A 698 39.76 13.94 24.31
N ALA A 699 38.95 13.05 23.72
CA ALA A 699 37.58 12.71 24.14
C ALA A 699 36.61 13.90 24.22
N ALA A 700 36.99 15.06 23.67
CA ALA A 700 36.15 16.27 23.66
C ALA A 700 34.96 16.04 22.71
N PRO A 701 33.72 16.36 23.15
CA PRO A 701 32.54 16.27 22.29
C PRO A 701 32.61 17.35 21.20
N ARG A 702 32.27 16.96 19.98
CA ARG A 702 32.18 17.83 18.79
C ARG A 702 30.74 18.06 18.36
N TRP A 703 29.98 16.99 18.18
CA TRP A 703 28.58 17.01 17.72
C TRP A 703 27.77 15.93 18.43
N THR A 704 26.46 15.96 18.21
CA THR A 704 25.53 14.91 18.62
C THR A 704 24.83 14.31 17.40
N ALA A 705 24.37 13.07 17.50
CA ALA A 705 23.72 12.33 16.44
C ALA A 705 22.56 11.47 16.95
N THR A 706 21.67 11.11 16.06
CA THR A 706 20.70 10.03 16.25
C THR A 706 21.12 8.77 15.46
N ARG A 707 20.38 7.68 15.63
CA ARG A 707 20.58 6.46 14.81
C ARG A 707 20.39 6.75 13.32
N VAL A 708 19.42 7.61 12.95
CA VAL A 708 19.16 8.04 11.59
C VAL A 708 20.37 8.69 10.93
N ASP A 709 21.17 9.44 11.70
CA ASP A 709 22.40 10.04 11.16
C ASP A 709 23.50 9.00 11.01
N LEU A 710 23.68 8.12 11.98
CA LEU A 710 24.78 7.17 12.05
C LEU A 710 24.59 5.98 11.10
N VAL A 711 23.38 5.67 10.66
CA VAL A 711 23.15 4.58 9.70
C VAL A 711 23.88 4.81 8.36
N PHE A 712 24.07 6.08 7.97
CA PHE A 712 24.83 6.45 6.77
C PHE A 712 26.34 6.17 6.87
N GLY A 713 26.85 5.98 8.07
CA GLY A 713 28.25 5.56 8.31
C GLY A 713 28.38 4.08 8.65
N SER A 714 27.32 3.43 9.12
CA SER A 714 27.35 2.04 9.62
C SER A 714 26.81 1.01 8.62
N ASN A 715 25.72 1.32 7.89
CA ASN A 715 25.24 0.46 6.82
C ASN A 715 26.20 0.52 5.62
N SER A 716 26.66 -0.61 5.12
CA SER A 716 27.69 -0.68 4.08
C SER A 716 27.29 -0.02 2.76
N VAL A 717 26.00 -0.10 2.36
CA VAL A 717 25.50 0.51 1.13
C VAL A 717 25.38 2.02 1.30
N LEU A 718 24.77 2.48 2.39
CA LEU A 718 24.64 3.91 2.67
C LEU A 718 25.99 4.58 2.89
N ARG A 719 26.93 3.88 3.54
CA ARG A 719 28.30 4.38 3.70
C ARG A 719 29.02 4.52 2.36
N ALA A 720 28.82 3.60 1.42
CA ALA A 720 29.43 3.72 0.09
C ALA A 720 28.95 5.01 -0.61
N TYR A 721 27.67 5.40 -0.49
CA TYR A 721 27.20 6.68 -1.00
C TYR A 721 27.75 7.87 -0.21
N ALA A 722 27.81 7.78 1.12
CA ALA A 722 28.37 8.82 1.98
C ALA A 722 29.85 9.07 1.64
N GLU A 723 30.63 8.02 1.40
CA GLU A 723 32.05 8.12 1.00
C GLU A 723 32.23 8.83 -0.34
N VAL A 724 31.35 8.63 -1.32
CA VAL A 724 31.38 9.39 -2.59
C VAL A 724 31.23 10.89 -2.36
N TYR A 725 30.33 11.28 -1.46
CA TYR A 725 30.13 12.71 -1.14
C TYR A 725 31.22 13.27 -0.23
N ALA A 726 31.89 12.43 0.57
CA ALA A 726 32.99 12.84 1.45
C ALA A 726 34.34 13.06 0.72
N GLN A 727 34.46 12.62 -0.54
CA GLN A 727 35.66 12.79 -1.34
C GLN A 727 35.99 14.28 -1.57
N ASP A 728 37.29 14.59 -1.76
CA ASP A 728 37.73 15.97 -1.96
C ASP A 728 37.13 16.64 -3.20
N ASP A 729 36.83 15.86 -4.25
CA ASP A 729 36.15 16.27 -5.48
C ASP A 729 34.61 16.06 -5.41
N GLY A 730 34.06 15.53 -4.31
CA GLY A 730 32.65 15.21 -4.12
C GLY A 730 31.71 16.41 -3.96
N ARG A 731 32.23 17.60 -3.65
CA ARG A 731 31.44 18.79 -3.30
C ARG A 731 30.43 19.21 -4.38
N GLN A 732 30.90 19.35 -5.62
CA GLN A 732 30.04 19.79 -6.73
C GLN A 732 28.99 18.72 -7.06
N LYS A 733 29.39 17.44 -7.02
CA LYS A 733 28.47 16.33 -7.23
C LYS A 733 27.37 16.33 -6.17
N PHE A 734 27.72 16.50 -4.89
CA PHE A 734 26.76 16.55 -3.81
C PHE A 734 25.72 17.67 -4.01
N VAL A 735 26.17 18.90 -4.29
CA VAL A 735 25.25 20.04 -4.51
C VAL A 735 24.32 19.79 -5.69
N ARG A 736 24.83 19.24 -6.78
CA ARG A 736 24.03 18.90 -7.97
C ARG A 736 22.99 17.83 -7.64
N ASP A 737 23.38 16.76 -6.97
CA ASP A 737 22.51 15.63 -6.65
C ASP A 737 21.46 16.04 -5.62
N PHE A 738 21.81 16.89 -4.65
CA PHE A 738 20.85 17.49 -3.72
C PHE A 738 19.81 18.33 -4.44
N VAL A 739 20.21 19.23 -5.34
CA VAL A 739 19.29 20.08 -6.13
C VAL A 739 18.38 19.25 -7.01
N ALA A 740 18.90 18.22 -7.67
CA ALA A 740 18.09 17.32 -8.49
C ALA A 740 17.04 16.58 -7.65
N THR A 741 17.45 16.03 -6.52
CA THR A 741 16.52 15.31 -5.63
C THR A 741 15.51 16.25 -4.97
N TRP A 742 15.94 17.44 -4.54
CA TRP A 742 15.03 18.48 -4.05
C TRP A 742 13.95 18.81 -5.07
N THR A 743 14.34 19.03 -6.32
CA THR A 743 13.43 19.31 -7.42
C THR A 743 12.44 18.16 -7.64
N LYS A 744 12.91 16.91 -7.57
CA LYS A 744 12.07 15.72 -7.68
C LYS A 744 11.00 15.69 -6.58
N VAL A 745 11.37 15.95 -5.32
CA VAL A 745 10.41 15.99 -4.21
C VAL A 745 9.40 17.12 -4.36
N MET A 746 9.85 18.31 -4.74
CA MET A 746 8.97 19.48 -4.94
C MET A 746 7.98 19.28 -6.11
N ASN A 747 8.28 18.42 -7.06
CA ASN A 747 7.44 18.13 -8.23
C ASN A 747 6.72 16.77 -8.16
N ALA A 748 6.82 16.04 -7.07
CA ALA A 748 6.31 14.66 -6.97
C ALA A 748 4.80 14.55 -7.26
N ASP A 749 4.03 15.59 -6.96
CA ASP A 749 2.58 15.69 -7.20
C ASP A 749 2.20 16.52 -8.44
N ARG A 750 3.17 16.86 -9.32
CA ARG A 750 2.96 17.62 -10.54
C ARG A 750 2.71 16.71 -11.74
N PHE A 751 1.53 16.09 -11.76
CA PHE A 751 1.10 15.18 -12.82
C PHE A 751 0.81 15.87 -14.16
N ASP A 752 0.88 17.17 -14.19
CA ASP A 752 0.74 18.03 -15.38
C ASP A 752 2.08 18.27 -16.10
N LEU A 753 3.20 17.86 -15.52
CA LEU A 753 4.54 17.99 -16.09
C LEU A 753 5.03 16.71 -16.79
N ALA A 754 4.25 15.63 -16.76
CA ALA A 754 4.59 14.33 -17.32
C ALA A 754 4.28 14.24 -18.81
#